data_3b3437c1848e2045be238ef47acc5537
#
_entry.id   3b3437c1848e2045be238ef47acc5537
#
_cell.length_a   1.000
_cell.length_b   1.000
_cell.length_c   1.000
_cell.angle_alpha   90.00
_cell.angle_beta   90.00
_cell.angle_gamma   90.00
#
_symmetry.space_group_name_H-M   'P 1'
#
loop_
_entity.id
_entity.type
_entity.pdbx_description
1 polymer ?
#
loop_
_entity_poly.entity_id
_entity_poly.type
_entity_poly.pdbx_seq_one_letter_code
_entity_poly.pdbx_strand_id
1 'polypeptide(L)'
;MCVGSLLAHIYEIAAHKPRLILINDSPADEEVRELLLRYESVGLTVLHNEVNLGFVRSVNRGLALAEGDGHDVLLVNSDTQTFSGTLAELLRAALSDPQIGFASPRSNDASICSLPHCLGNWPPSPEHSFRRWVEISRTMPAYHFAPTAVGFYMYIAHSVLANHGYLREDFGPGYEEENDLVMRAGKVGSRAIIVNHAFAYHAGSASFNLTDLNVSEHKHRNLLKLRENHPEFLPLVKRYEESPHYRAERLMTGLLKDAEGRIKLAFDLSGMGEHYNGTNEQAVAVVRSMAKRQSHRLRLTAIATAQSFRCHGLDLVDGLCREEPGAPGLHGIAVRLAQPFDLAHIDLLESMGAINVFAMLDTIAEDCGPLVLAGRVPELWDHAAEHANGLIFTSRFTEQTFCNRHPAARSLPRWQCLLPTRLSSYSKSIAASKSRHVLVLGNHFAHKGSEPVARIIAAAFPDRKVIVIGSEAIQSANLTGYRSGLIEPKQVEDMFRHAAAVVLPSYVEGFGLGFMHALAFGRPIVARRIPATEEILASLDDVEGVFLFDHNGHLLEACALALETSVSRARDDRGTSWDDWGDGLTEFCLSLTTRNDIFKRLVGRITAGERLRRAARGDELAEDPYSMPRCDAPAPKMPSSAKAVDLDCLLAMEGRAFVEHAYATLLRRPVDEGGLQTYLSQLQMGVDKVDLLASLASSPEGRLRNVKLPKLDQAVAQLRKARLPLLKRIFAA
;
A
#
# COMPACT_ATOMS: atom_id res chain seq x y z
N MET A 1 15.57 -30.30 -8.96
CA MET A 1 14.66 -29.14 -8.81
C MET A 1 14.84 -28.15 -9.96
N CYS A 2 16.02 -27.59 -10.18
CA CYS A 2 16.27 -26.53 -11.19
C CYS A 2 15.90 -26.99 -12.63
N VAL A 3 16.59 -27.98 -13.18
CA VAL A 3 16.37 -28.48 -14.55
C VAL A 3 14.92 -28.91 -14.78
N GLY A 4 14.30 -29.62 -13.82
CA GLY A 4 12.90 -30.03 -13.94
C GLY A 4 11.93 -28.86 -13.99
N SER A 5 12.16 -27.80 -13.22
CA SER A 5 11.33 -26.59 -13.24
C SER A 5 11.52 -25.79 -14.53
N LEU A 6 12.73 -25.69 -15.06
CA LEU A 6 13.02 -25.09 -16.37
C LEU A 6 12.31 -25.84 -17.49
N LEU A 7 12.46 -27.16 -17.56
CA LEU A 7 11.82 -28.00 -18.57
C LEU A 7 10.28 -27.92 -18.51
N ALA A 8 9.73 -27.77 -17.31
CA ALA A 8 8.28 -27.60 -17.14
C ALA A 8 7.75 -26.29 -17.73
N HIS A 9 8.60 -25.27 -17.91
CA HIS A 9 8.20 -23.94 -18.36
C HIS A 9 8.89 -23.45 -19.64
N ILE A 10 9.86 -24.23 -20.20
CA ILE A 10 10.61 -23.82 -21.39
C ILE A 10 9.72 -23.57 -22.63
N TYR A 11 8.55 -24.19 -22.66
CA TYR A 11 7.56 -23.98 -23.72
C TYR A 11 7.06 -22.51 -23.79
N GLU A 12 7.14 -21.76 -22.69
CA GLU A 12 6.74 -20.35 -22.63
C GLU A 12 7.56 -19.47 -23.60
N ILE A 13 8.78 -19.91 -23.91
CA ILE A 13 9.70 -19.23 -24.82
C ILE A 13 10.05 -20.08 -26.07
N ALA A 14 9.23 -21.08 -26.40
CA ALA A 14 9.46 -21.98 -27.52
C ALA A 14 9.64 -21.26 -28.87
N ALA A 15 9.01 -20.08 -29.06
CA ALA A 15 9.18 -19.23 -30.23
C ALA A 15 10.64 -18.85 -30.51
N HIS A 16 11.44 -18.73 -29.45
CA HIS A 16 12.85 -18.37 -29.50
C HIS A 16 13.78 -19.56 -29.62
N LYS A 17 13.22 -20.79 -29.76
CA LYS A 17 13.98 -22.06 -29.91
C LYS A 17 15.08 -22.19 -28.85
N PRO A 18 14.73 -22.14 -27.54
CA PRO A 18 15.71 -22.17 -26.48
C PRO A 18 16.51 -23.49 -26.51
N ARG A 19 17.82 -23.41 -26.28
CA ARG A 19 18.72 -24.53 -26.07
C ARG A 19 19.13 -24.57 -24.60
N LEU A 20 18.97 -25.70 -23.95
CA LEU A 20 19.41 -25.89 -22.58
C LEU A 20 20.78 -26.55 -22.56
N ILE A 21 21.76 -25.88 -21.95
CA ILE A 21 23.14 -26.33 -21.75
C ILE A 21 23.37 -26.57 -20.26
N LEU A 22 23.70 -27.76 -19.87
CA LEU A 22 24.08 -28.12 -18.52
C LEU A 22 25.60 -28.17 -18.41
N ILE A 23 26.17 -27.68 -17.33
CA ILE A 23 27.64 -27.68 -17.10
C ILE A 23 27.91 -28.44 -15.82
N ASN A 24 28.66 -29.54 -15.94
CA ASN A 24 29.12 -30.34 -14.80
C ASN A 24 30.46 -29.83 -14.31
N ASP A 25 30.46 -29.17 -13.16
CA ASP A 25 31.69 -28.73 -12.48
C ASP A 25 32.04 -29.59 -11.24
N SER A 26 31.35 -30.73 -11.07
CA SER A 26 31.58 -31.72 -10.01
C SER A 26 31.92 -33.09 -10.60
N PRO A 27 33.06 -33.25 -11.33
CA PRO A 27 33.37 -34.48 -12.06
C PRO A 27 33.55 -35.70 -11.15
N ALA A 28 33.90 -35.49 -9.91
CA ALA A 28 34.08 -36.56 -8.93
C ALA A 28 32.77 -37.03 -8.27
N ASP A 29 31.67 -36.34 -8.47
CA ASP A 29 30.34 -36.69 -7.94
C ASP A 29 29.63 -37.64 -8.91
N GLU A 30 29.57 -38.92 -8.54
CA GLU A 30 28.98 -39.98 -9.36
C GLU A 30 27.49 -39.82 -9.52
N GLU A 31 26.74 -39.33 -8.48
CA GLU A 31 25.29 -39.11 -8.54
C GLU A 31 24.95 -38.00 -9.53
N VAL A 32 25.72 -36.90 -9.48
CA VAL A 32 25.60 -35.80 -10.43
C VAL A 32 25.90 -36.26 -11.84
N ARG A 33 26.95 -37.06 -12.02
CA ARG A 33 27.37 -37.59 -13.31
C ARG A 33 26.28 -38.48 -13.90
N GLU A 34 25.77 -39.44 -13.15
CA GLU A 34 24.67 -40.32 -13.60
C GLU A 34 23.40 -39.53 -13.97
N LEU A 35 23.04 -38.52 -13.16
CA LEU A 35 21.90 -37.65 -13.45
C LEU A 35 22.09 -36.91 -14.76
N LEU A 36 23.28 -36.37 -15.02
CA LEU A 36 23.59 -35.63 -16.25
C LEU A 36 23.60 -36.51 -17.50
N LEU A 37 24.13 -37.73 -17.38
CA LEU A 37 24.05 -38.73 -18.46
C LEU A 37 22.64 -39.06 -18.87
N ARG A 38 21.69 -39.09 -17.94
CA ARG A 38 20.23 -39.22 -18.26
C ARG A 38 19.71 -38.03 -19.06
N TYR A 39 20.15 -36.81 -18.77
CA TYR A 39 19.78 -35.63 -19.55
C TYR A 39 20.40 -35.64 -20.96
N GLU A 40 21.65 -36.12 -21.12
CA GLU A 40 22.27 -36.30 -22.43
C GLU A 40 21.50 -37.33 -23.27
N SER A 41 21.08 -38.45 -22.66
CA SER A 41 20.35 -39.52 -23.37
C SER A 41 19.01 -39.05 -23.96
N VAL A 42 18.43 -37.95 -23.44
CA VAL A 42 17.21 -37.32 -23.98
C VAL A 42 17.50 -36.10 -24.85
N GLY A 43 18.77 -35.87 -25.21
CA GLY A 43 19.18 -34.86 -26.19
C GLY A 43 19.52 -33.50 -25.65
N LEU A 44 19.71 -33.33 -24.33
CA LEU A 44 20.22 -32.08 -23.77
C LEU A 44 21.75 -32.01 -23.97
N THR A 45 22.25 -30.78 -24.14
CA THR A 45 23.69 -30.54 -24.21
C THR A 45 24.28 -30.52 -22.81
N VAL A 46 25.25 -31.36 -22.51
CA VAL A 46 25.99 -31.36 -21.25
C VAL A 46 27.46 -31.11 -21.53
N LEU A 47 28.06 -30.15 -20.82
CA LEU A 47 29.49 -29.88 -20.84
C LEU A 47 30.12 -30.44 -19.55
N HIS A 48 30.94 -31.44 -19.66
CA HIS A 48 31.69 -31.98 -18.53
C HIS A 48 33.04 -31.29 -18.36
N ASN A 49 33.38 -30.85 -17.16
CA ASN A 49 34.71 -30.43 -16.79
C ASN A 49 35.52 -31.64 -16.31
N GLU A 50 36.77 -31.71 -16.67
CA GLU A 50 37.66 -32.78 -16.21
C GLU A 50 38.04 -32.64 -14.75
N VAL A 51 38.08 -31.40 -14.26
CA VAL A 51 38.32 -31.00 -12.88
C VAL A 51 37.34 -29.91 -12.47
N ASN A 52 37.17 -29.66 -11.18
CA ASN A 52 36.41 -28.53 -10.71
C ASN A 52 37.09 -27.22 -11.14
N LEU A 53 36.49 -26.46 -12.04
CA LEU A 53 36.99 -25.20 -12.56
C LEU A 53 36.50 -23.97 -11.76
N GLY A 54 35.48 -24.14 -10.91
CA GLY A 54 34.75 -23.08 -10.25
C GLY A 54 33.71 -22.42 -11.15
N PHE A 55 32.85 -21.63 -10.54
CA PHE A 55 31.68 -21.03 -11.20
C PHE A 55 32.06 -20.23 -12.46
N VAL A 56 32.99 -19.29 -12.33
CA VAL A 56 33.31 -18.32 -13.41
C VAL A 56 33.80 -19.06 -14.67
N ARG A 57 34.77 -19.97 -14.53
CA ARG A 57 35.32 -20.69 -15.69
C ARG A 57 34.32 -21.63 -16.31
N SER A 58 33.52 -22.29 -15.48
CA SER A 58 32.47 -23.19 -15.95
C SER A 58 31.41 -22.44 -16.73
N VAL A 59 30.93 -21.29 -16.23
CA VAL A 59 29.99 -20.41 -16.91
C VAL A 59 30.58 -19.91 -18.22
N ASN A 60 31.83 -19.45 -18.24
CA ASN A 60 32.46 -18.91 -19.45
C ASN A 60 32.53 -19.93 -20.60
N ARG A 61 32.62 -21.24 -20.32
CA ARG A 61 32.51 -22.28 -21.35
C ARG A 61 31.13 -22.25 -22.04
N GLY A 62 30.07 -22.09 -21.25
CA GLY A 62 28.70 -21.96 -21.79
C GLY A 62 28.48 -20.66 -22.54
N LEU A 63 29.00 -19.55 -22.02
CA LEU A 63 28.91 -18.24 -22.65
C LEU A 63 29.62 -18.22 -24.01
N ALA A 64 30.81 -18.81 -24.13
CA ALA A 64 31.56 -18.90 -25.38
C ALA A 64 30.82 -19.71 -26.44
N LEU A 65 30.14 -20.80 -26.03
CA LEU A 65 29.32 -21.58 -26.95
C LEU A 65 28.11 -20.79 -27.46
N ALA A 66 27.43 -20.07 -26.57
CA ALA A 66 26.26 -19.29 -26.91
C ALA A 66 26.63 -18.06 -27.77
N GLU A 67 27.73 -17.39 -27.49
CA GLU A 67 28.23 -16.25 -28.27
C GLU A 67 28.58 -16.71 -29.68
N GLY A 68 29.31 -17.82 -29.84
CA GLY A 68 29.63 -18.40 -31.14
C GLY A 68 28.41 -18.82 -31.97
N ASP A 69 27.31 -19.20 -31.32
CA ASP A 69 26.04 -19.53 -31.96
C ASP A 69 25.16 -18.26 -32.22
N GLY A 70 25.54 -17.08 -31.75
CA GLY A 70 24.82 -15.82 -31.93
C GLY A 70 23.57 -15.69 -31.04
N HIS A 71 23.56 -16.33 -29.86
CA HIS A 71 22.40 -16.40 -28.97
C HIS A 71 22.55 -15.55 -27.72
N ASP A 72 21.42 -14.93 -27.30
CA ASP A 72 21.28 -14.41 -25.94
C ASP A 72 21.37 -15.56 -24.92
N VAL A 73 21.78 -15.26 -23.70
CA VAL A 73 21.97 -16.25 -22.65
C VAL A 73 21.04 -15.99 -21.48
N LEU A 74 20.48 -17.03 -20.92
CA LEU A 74 19.88 -17.04 -19.60
C LEU A 74 20.75 -17.90 -18.68
N LEU A 75 21.55 -17.25 -17.85
CA LEU A 75 22.36 -17.92 -16.81
C LEU A 75 21.43 -18.27 -15.64
N VAL A 76 21.48 -19.54 -15.18
CA VAL A 76 20.60 -20.03 -14.11
C VAL A 76 21.41 -20.91 -13.15
N ASN A 77 21.39 -20.57 -11.88
CA ASN A 77 22.02 -21.38 -10.83
C ASN A 77 21.25 -22.69 -10.57
N SER A 78 21.98 -23.74 -10.22
CA SER A 78 21.43 -25.08 -9.96
C SER A 78 20.50 -25.17 -8.76
N ASP A 79 20.53 -24.21 -7.84
CA ASP A 79 19.72 -24.11 -6.62
C ASP A 79 18.50 -23.20 -6.77
N THR A 80 18.03 -23.00 -8.01
CA THR A 80 16.85 -22.19 -8.34
C THR A 80 15.64 -23.06 -8.69
N GLN A 81 14.46 -22.46 -8.58
CA GLN A 81 13.21 -23.01 -9.11
C GLN A 81 12.47 -21.95 -9.92
N THR A 82 12.16 -22.28 -11.17
CA THR A 82 11.40 -21.47 -12.10
C THR A 82 9.90 -21.69 -11.90
N PHE A 83 9.11 -20.64 -12.00
CA PHE A 83 7.66 -20.67 -11.93
C PHE A 83 7.03 -20.30 -13.26
N SER A 84 5.74 -20.65 -13.44
CA SER A 84 4.98 -20.30 -14.62
C SER A 84 4.96 -18.77 -14.85
N GLY A 85 5.21 -18.37 -16.10
CA GLY A 85 5.28 -16.98 -16.54
C GLY A 85 6.66 -16.33 -16.35
N THR A 86 7.58 -16.95 -15.60
CA THR A 86 8.91 -16.38 -15.33
C THR A 86 9.72 -16.16 -16.61
N LEU A 87 9.83 -17.20 -17.44
CA LEU A 87 10.62 -17.13 -18.66
C LEU A 87 10.02 -16.16 -19.68
N ALA A 88 8.72 -16.23 -19.87
CA ALA A 88 8.02 -15.34 -20.80
C ALA A 88 8.12 -13.87 -20.40
N GLU A 89 7.88 -13.54 -19.13
CA GLU A 89 7.95 -12.16 -18.66
C GLU A 89 9.38 -11.61 -18.64
N LEU A 90 10.36 -12.44 -18.26
CA LEU A 90 11.77 -12.06 -18.28
C LEU A 90 12.23 -11.71 -19.71
N LEU A 91 11.94 -12.59 -20.67
CA LEU A 91 12.34 -12.40 -22.04
C LEU A 91 11.58 -11.24 -22.70
N ARG A 92 10.27 -11.11 -22.43
CA ARG A 92 9.46 -9.98 -22.90
C ARG A 92 10.03 -8.64 -22.44
N ALA A 93 10.43 -8.54 -21.18
CA ALA A 93 11.05 -7.33 -20.64
C ALA A 93 12.43 -7.08 -21.25
N ALA A 94 13.29 -8.10 -21.34
CA ALA A 94 14.63 -7.99 -21.88
C ALA A 94 14.64 -7.53 -23.36
N LEU A 95 13.68 -7.98 -24.16
CA LEU A 95 13.56 -7.63 -25.58
C LEU A 95 12.74 -6.35 -25.84
N SER A 96 12.24 -5.67 -24.81
CA SER A 96 11.41 -4.48 -25.00
C SER A 96 12.19 -3.22 -25.38
N ASP A 97 13.49 -3.20 -25.08
CA ASP A 97 14.38 -2.07 -25.37
C ASP A 97 15.78 -2.62 -25.73
N PRO A 98 16.37 -2.23 -26.87
CA PRO A 98 17.69 -2.71 -27.31
C PRO A 98 18.84 -2.30 -26.39
N GLN A 99 18.65 -1.34 -25.50
CA GLN A 99 19.64 -0.96 -24.49
C GLN A 99 19.65 -1.91 -23.29
N ILE A 100 18.67 -2.80 -23.14
CA ILE A 100 18.66 -3.78 -22.07
C ILE A 100 19.66 -4.88 -22.40
N GLY A 101 20.80 -4.85 -21.72
CA GLY A 101 21.83 -5.90 -21.83
C GLY A 101 21.65 -7.01 -20.80
N PHE A 102 20.99 -6.69 -19.68
CA PHE A 102 20.84 -7.63 -18.55
C PHE A 102 19.44 -7.53 -17.94
N ALA A 103 18.90 -8.69 -17.52
CA ALA A 103 17.65 -8.74 -16.81
C ALA A 103 17.65 -9.86 -15.75
N SER A 104 17.19 -9.56 -14.54
CA SER A 104 16.99 -10.56 -13.50
C SER A 104 15.54 -10.54 -13.00
N PRO A 105 14.95 -11.71 -12.65
CA PRO A 105 13.63 -11.78 -12.04
C PRO A 105 13.70 -11.37 -10.57
N ARG A 106 12.54 -11.21 -9.95
CA ARG A 106 12.40 -11.14 -8.48
C ARG A 106 12.67 -12.51 -7.86
N SER A 107 13.09 -12.50 -6.60
CA SER A 107 13.40 -13.71 -5.84
C SER A 107 13.06 -13.54 -4.36
N ASN A 108 13.08 -14.66 -3.63
CA ASN A 108 13.04 -14.66 -2.17
C ASN A 108 14.38 -14.22 -1.55
N ASP A 109 15.53 -14.57 -2.18
CA ASP A 109 16.87 -14.30 -1.69
C ASP A 109 17.83 -14.05 -2.86
N ALA A 110 17.97 -12.80 -3.27
CA ALA A 110 18.82 -12.39 -4.36
C ALA A 110 19.14 -10.88 -4.28
N SER A 111 19.74 -10.43 -3.18
CA SER A 111 20.20 -9.05 -3.02
C SER A 111 19.11 -8.03 -3.40
N ILE A 112 19.39 -7.09 -4.31
CA ILE A 112 18.45 -6.05 -4.77
C ILE A 112 17.24 -6.60 -5.55
N CYS A 113 17.30 -7.86 -6.00
CA CYS A 113 16.16 -8.54 -6.64
C CYS A 113 15.17 -9.13 -5.64
N SER A 114 15.51 -9.20 -4.35
CA SER A 114 14.63 -9.76 -3.31
C SER A 114 13.34 -8.93 -3.17
N LEU A 115 12.17 -9.59 -3.25
CA LEU A 115 10.87 -8.95 -3.05
C LEU A 115 9.89 -9.94 -2.39
N PRO A 116 9.39 -9.61 -1.20
CA PRO A 116 9.78 -8.46 -0.37
C PRO A 116 11.26 -8.49 -0.02
N HIS A 117 11.81 -7.32 0.33
CA HIS A 117 13.20 -7.26 0.80
C HIS A 117 13.39 -8.21 1.98
N CYS A 118 14.54 -8.89 2.05
CA CYS A 118 14.86 -9.85 3.09
C CYS A 118 14.67 -9.26 4.49
N LEU A 119 13.54 -9.54 5.11
CA LEU A 119 13.21 -9.17 6.49
C LEU A 119 13.50 -10.35 7.45
N GLY A 120 14.39 -11.26 7.09
CA GLY A 120 14.89 -12.34 7.96
C GLY A 120 13.95 -13.53 8.18
N ASN A 121 12.67 -13.45 7.81
CA ASN A 121 11.66 -14.49 8.04
C ASN A 121 10.86 -14.84 6.78
N TRP A 122 11.56 -15.15 5.70
CA TRP A 122 10.91 -15.70 4.52
C TRP A 122 10.41 -17.12 4.79
N PRO A 123 9.21 -17.45 4.30
CA PRO A 123 8.73 -18.82 4.38
C PRO A 123 9.67 -19.73 3.58
N PRO A 124 9.97 -20.90 4.12
CA PRO A 124 10.97 -21.82 3.54
C PRO A 124 10.48 -22.48 2.25
N SER A 125 9.18 -22.40 1.89
CA SER A 125 8.67 -23.10 0.70
C SER A 125 8.63 -22.20 -0.54
N PRO A 126 9.05 -22.72 -1.70
CA PRO A 126 9.03 -22.02 -2.97
C PRO A 126 7.64 -21.47 -3.34
N GLU A 127 6.58 -22.27 -3.13
CA GLU A 127 5.20 -21.90 -3.48
C GLU A 127 4.66 -20.79 -2.59
N HIS A 128 5.07 -20.76 -1.33
CA HIS A 128 4.66 -19.68 -0.43
C HIS A 128 5.37 -18.36 -0.79
N SER A 129 6.66 -18.42 -1.11
CA SER A 129 7.43 -17.27 -1.57
C SER A 129 6.83 -16.70 -2.85
N PHE A 130 6.50 -17.56 -3.81
CA PHE A 130 5.85 -17.17 -5.05
C PHE A 130 4.51 -16.46 -4.81
N ARG A 131 3.65 -17.01 -3.94
CA ARG A 131 2.35 -16.39 -3.60
C ARG A 131 2.53 -15.01 -2.99
N ARG A 132 3.47 -14.84 -2.06
CA ARG A 132 3.76 -13.55 -1.44
C ARG A 132 4.27 -12.51 -2.44
N TRP A 133 5.17 -12.92 -3.31
CA TRP A 133 5.62 -12.05 -4.39
C TRP A 133 4.45 -11.61 -5.29
N VAL A 134 3.55 -12.51 -5.67
CA VAL A 134 2.36 -12.19 -6.48
C VAL A 134 1.51 -11.10 -5.82
N GLU A 135 1.30 -11.16 -4.50
CA GLU A 135 0.51 -10.15 -3.78
C GLU A 135 1.09 -8.73 -3.91
N ILE A 136 2.42 -8.59 -3.95
CA ILE A 136 3.11 -7.29 -4.04
C ILE A 136 3.27 -6.84 -5.49
N SER A 137 3.74 -7.73 -6.37
CA SER A 137 4.21 -7.39 -7.72
C SER A 137 3.09 -6.91 -8.65
N ARG A 138 1.84 -7.29 -8.39
CA ARG A 138 0.67 -7.03 -9.25
C ARG A 138 0.46 -5.55 -9.62
N THR A 139 0.87 -4.62 -8.73
CA THR A 139 0.68 -3.17 -8.92
C THR A 139 1.96 -2.46 -9.34
N MET A 140 3.06 -3.21 -9.45
CA MET A 140 4.36 -2.69 -9.87
C MET A 140 4.45 -2.60 -11.41
N PRO A 141 5.32 -1.74 -11.96
CA PRO A 141 5.63 -1.76 -13.39
C PRO A 141 6.24 -3.12 -13.77
N ALA A 142 6.17 -3.50 -15.05
CA ALA A 142 6.70 -4.77 -15.52
C ALA A 142 8.19 -4.95 -15.15
N TYR A 143 8.97 -3.90 -15.30
CA TYR A 143 10.37 -3.85 -14.88
C TYR A 143 10.77 -2.43 -14.49
N HIS A 144 11.96 -2.28 -13.93
CA HIS A 144 12.63 -1.00 -13.73
C HIS A 144 14.13 -1.16 -13.88
N PHE A 145 14.82 -0.05 -14.17
CA PHE A 145 16.28 -0.03 -14.25
C PHE A 145 16.93 -0.18 -12.88
N ALA A 146 18.00 -0.96 -12.82
CA ALA A 146 18.76 -1.22 -11.61
C ALA A 146 20.25 -1.00 -11.86
N PRO A 147 21.07 -0.78 -10.82
CA PRO A 147 22.51 -0.57 -10.99
C PRO A 147 23.24 -1.83 -11.45
N THR A 148 22.67 -3.01 -11.19
CA THR A 148 23.21 -4.30 -11.58
C THR A 148 22.11 -5.33 -11.79
N ALA A 149 22.45 -6.49 -12.36
CA ALA A 149 21.67 -7.72 -12.38
C ALA A 149 22.34 -8.74 -11.46
N VAL A 150 21.60 -9.77 -11.02
CA VAL A 150 22.11 -10.76 -10.07
C VAL A 150 22.27 -12.12 -10.74
N GLY A 151 23.46 -12.70 -10.63
CA GLY A 151 23.90 -13.87 -11.38
C GLY A 151 23.15 -15.17 -11.09
N PHE A 152 22.32 -15.24 -10.03
CA PHE A 152 21.54 -16.45 -9.73
C PHE A 152 20.55 -16.84 -10.85
N TYR A 153 20.03 -15.81 -11.57
CA TYR A 153 19.09 -15.97 -12.68
C TYR A 153 19.16 -14.71 -13.54
N MET A 154 20.03 -14.71 -14.55
CA MET A 154 20.39 -13.49 -15.28
C MET A 154 20.35 -13.69 -16.79
N TYR A 155 19.49 -12.92 -17.47
CA TYR A 155 19.55 -12.76 -18.91
C TYR A 155 20.72 -11.87 -19.28
N ILE A 156 21.46 -12.25 -20.32
CA ILE A 156 22.57 -11.51 -20.94
C ILE A 156 22.33 -11.47 -22.42
N ALA A 157 22.26 -10.27 -23.00
CA ALA A 157 22.11 -10.10 -24.44
C ALA A 157 23.37 -10.53 -25.18
N HIS A 158 23.22 -11.16 -26.35
CA HIS A 158 24.35 -11.56 -27.20
C HIS A 158 25.31 -10.39 -27.49
N SER A 159 24.77 -9.19 -27.73
CA SER A 159 25.57 -7.98 -27.95
C SER A 159 26.50 -7.62 -26.80
N VAL A 160 26.14 -7.97 -25.56
CA VAL A 160 27.02 -7.80 -24.39
C VAL A 160 28.22 -8.75 -24.49
N LEU A 161 27.99 -10.03 -24.76
CA LEU A 161 29.05 -11.03 -24.89
C LEU A 161 29.99 -10.68 -26.03
N ALA A 162 29.46 -10.35 -27.21
CA ALA A 162 30.22 -9.99 -28.38
C ALA A 162 31.09 -8.72 -28.22
N ASN A 163 30.62 -7.73 -27.48
CA ASN A 163 31.32 -6.44 -27.33
C ASN A 163 32.18 -6.34 -26.06
N HIS A 164 31.80 -7.06 -24.99
CA HIS A 164 32.44 -6.90 -23.68
C HIS A 164 33.07 -8.21 -23.14
N GLY A 165 32.91 -9.32 -23.87
CA GLY A 165 33.42 -10.63 -23.46
C GLY A 165 32.66 -11.23 -22.29
N TYR A 166 33.32 -12.12 -21.58
CA TYR A 166 32.73 -12.97 -20.56
C TYR A 166 33.01 -12.48 -19.13
N LEU A 167 32.68 -13.29 -18.15
CA LEU A 167 33.03 -13.07 -16.75
C LEU A 167 34.54 -13.10 -16.54
N ARG A 168 35.11 -12.18 -15.77
CA ARG A 168 36.54 -12.13 -15.52
C ARG A 168 36.96 -13.23 -14.56
N GLU A 169 37.87 -14.08 -15.02
CA GLU A 169 38.36 -15.25 -14.23
C GLU A 169 39.21 -14.84 -13.01
N ASP A 170 39.75 -13.64 -12.98
CA ASP A 170 40.53 -13.13 -11.89
C ASP A 170 39.72 -12.77 -10.63
N PHE A 171 38.39 -12.86 -10.68
CA PHE A 171 37.52 -12.90 -9.51
C PHE A 171 37.53 -14.28 -8.80
N GLY A 172 38.13 -15.30 -9.42
CA GLY A 172 38.25 -16.64 -8.85
C GLY A 172 36.96 -17.44 -8.94
N PRO A 173 36.60 -18.22 -7.90
CA PRO A 173 35.48 -19.17 -7.99
C PRO A 173 34.07 -18.52 -8.02
N GLY A 174 33.96 -17.22 -7.83
CA GLY A 174 32.66 -16.49 -7.89
C GLY A 174 32.60 -15.28 -6.96
N TYR A 175 31.48 -14.58 -7.02
CA TYR A 175 31.15 -13.30 -6.40
C TYR A 175 31.82 -12.07 -7.04
N GLU A 176 30.99 -11.12 -7.45
CA GLU A 176 31.28 -9.81 -8.05
C GLU A 176 31.71 -9.85 -9.54
N GLU A 177 31.90 -11.00 -10.16
CA GLU A 177 32.22 -11.14 -11.58
C GLU A 177 31.07 -10.71 -12.50
N GLU A 178 29.83 -10.97 -12.11
CA GLU A 178 28.64 -10.50 -12.81
C GLU A 178 28.50 -8.99 -12.70
N ASN A 179 28.80 -8.43 -11.53
CA ASN A 179 28.79 -6.97 -11.33
C ASN A 179 29.86 -6.28 -12.18
N ASP A 180 31.04 -6.87 -12.34
CA ASP A 180 32.08 -6.37 -13.24
C ASP A 180 31.60 -6.36 -14.71
N LEU A 181 30.93 -7.42 -15.18
CA LEU A 181 30.42 -7.49 -16.55
C LEU A 181 29.32 -6.44 -16.78
N VAL A 182 28.40 -6.30 -15.84
CA VAL A 182 27.33 -5.28 -15.91
C VAL A 182 27.92 -3.88 -15.93
N MET A 183 28.94 -3.60 -15.10
CA MET A 183 29.58 -2.29 -15.06
C MET A 183 30.38 -1.98 -16.34
N ARG A 184 31.10 -2.96 -16.90
CA ARG A 184 31.81 -2.79 -18.18
C ARG A 184 30.85 -2.42 -19.30
N ALA A 185 29.77 -3.17 -19.44
CA ALA A 185 28.76 -2.93 -20.47
C ALA A 185 27.94 -1.65 -20.19
N GLY A 186 27.66 -1.36 -18.91
CA GLY A 186 26.91 -0.18 -18.48
C GLY A 186 27.60 1.14 -18.80
N LYS A 187 28.95 1.17 -18.79
CA LYS A 187 29.75 2.37 -19.16
C LYS A 187 29.53 2.81 -20.61
N VAL A 188 29.03 1.95 -21.47
CA VAL A 188 28.78 2.23 -22.90
C VAL A 188 27.32 2.07 -23.28
N GLY A 189 26.41 2.06 -22.33
CA GLY A 189 24.97 2.21 -22.56
C GLY A 189 24.14 0.94 -22.42
N SER A 190 24.72 -0.24 -22.15
CA SER A 190 23.94 -1.43 -21.83
C SER A 190 23.37 -1.32 -20.42
N ARG A 191 22.06 -1.54 -20.27
CA ARG A 191 21.34 -1.34 -19.01
C ARG A 191 20.96 -2.66 -18.38
N ALA A 192 20.96 -2.68 -17.04
CA ALA A 192 20.41 -3.77 -16.25
C ALA A 192 19.00 -3.42 -15.77
N ILE A 193 18.10 -4.42 -15.78
CA ILE A 193 16.74 -4.30 -15.27
C ILE A 193 16.41 -5.39 -14.26
N ILE A 194 15.51 -5.07 -13.34
CA ILE A 194 14.82 -6.05 -12.50
C ILE A 194 13.39 -6.20 -13.03
N VAL A 195 13.00 -7.42 -13.35
CA VAL A 195 11.68 -7.74 -13.92
C VAL A 195 10.72 -8.06 -12.77
N ASN A 196 9.82 -7.12 -12.48
CA ASN A 196 8.91 -7.23 -11.34
C ASN A 196 7.85 -8.32 -11.51
N HIS A 197 7.52 -8.68 -12.75
CA HIS A 197 6.49 -9.68 -13.09
C HIS A 197 7.07 -11.08 -13.33
N ALA A 198 8.38 -11.27 -13.17
CA ALA A 198 9.05 -12.56 -13.19
C ALA A 198 9.56 -12.92 -11.79
N PHE A 199 9.46 -14.19 -11.40
CA PHE A 199 9.93 -14.68 -10.10
C PHE A 199 10.62 -16.03 -10.22
N ALA A 200 11.82 -16.13 -9.67
CA ALA A 200 12.54 -17.39 -9.49
C ALA A 200 12.91 -17.58 -8.01
N TYR A 201 12.57 -18.73 -7.46
CA TYR A 201 13.00 -19.07 -6.10
C TYR A 201 14.47 -19.43 -6.09
N HIS A 202 15.23 -18.96 -5.08
CA HIS A 202 16.62 -19.24 -4.86
C HIS A 202 16.78 -19.88 -3.47
N ALA A 203 17.30 -21.10 -3.45
CA ALA A 203 17.48 -21.84 -2.19
C ALA A 203 18.67 -21.33 -1.37
N GLY A 204 19.61 -20.64 -2.02
CA GLY A 204 20.74 -19.94 -1.42
C GLY A 204 21.91 -20.82 -1.00
N SER A 205 23.10 -20.47 -1.46
CA SER A 205 24.44 -20.90 -0.96
C SER A 205 24.70 -22.41 -0.81
N ALA A 206 23.90 -23.29 -1.40
CA ALA A 206 24.09 -24.73 -1.24
C ALA A 206 25.47 -25.24 -1.76
N SER A 207 25.97 -24.64 -2.85
CA SER A 207 27.21 -25.06 -3.52
C SER A 207 28.49 -24.58 -2.82
N PHE A 208 28.48 -23.48 -2.06
CA PHE A 208 29.64 -22.91 -1.41
C PHE A 208 29.94 -23.52 -0.03
N ASN A 209 28.99 -24.22 0.57
CA ASN A 209 29.16 -24.89 1.87
C ASN A 209 30.08 -26.13 1.78
N LEU A 210 30.47 -26.54 0.58
CA LEU A 210 31.31 -27.72 0.32
C LEU A 210 32.78 -27.38 0.06
N THR A 211 33.19 -26.11 0.09
CA THR A 211 34.57 -25.68 -0.14
C THR A 211 35.22 -25.15 1.15
N ASP A 212 36.48 -25.44 1.39
CA ASP A 212 37.30 -24.94 2.50
C ASP A 212 37.60 -23.42 2.41
N LEU A 213 36.94 -22.69 1.52
CA LEU A 213 37.12 -21.26 1.31
C LEU A 213 36.40 -20.46 2.42
N ASN A 214 37.14 -19.51 3.00
CA ASN A 214 36.53 -18.47 3.82
C ASN A 214 35.70 -17.53 2.91
N VAL A 215 34.43 -17.86 2.72
CA VAL A 215 33.51 -17.18 1.81
C VAL A 215 33.43 -15.67 2.10
N SER A 216 33.49 -15.28 3.38
CA SER A 216 33.44 -13.87 3.79
C SER A 216 34.66 -13.09 3.33
N GLU A 217 35.86 -13.68 3.50
CA GLU A 217 37.12 -13.05 3.09
C GLU A 217 37.22 -12.97 1.56
N HIS A 218 36.76 -14.01 0.87
CA HIS A 218 36.73 -14.02 -0.60
C HIS A 218 35.80 -12.93 -1.17
N LYS A 219 34.57 -12.83 -0.66
CA LYS A 219 33.63 -11.73 -1.01
C LYS A 219 34.22 -10.36 -0.78
N HIS A 220 34.84 -10.16 0.38
CA HIS A 220 35.47 -8.87 0.71
C HIS A 220 36.61 -8.52 -0.28
N ARG A 221 37.47 -9.45 -0.59
CA ARG A 221 38.56 -9.26 -1.57
C ARG A 221 38.02 -8.90 -2.95
N ASN A 222 37.00 -9.63 -3.42
CA ASN A 222 36.39 -9.38 -4.73
C ASN A 222 35.67 -8.03 -4.79
N LEU A 223 35.00 -7.64 -3.69
CA LEU A 223 34.39 -6.31 -3.59
C LEU A 223 35.44 -5.18 -3.66
N LEU A 224 36.62 -5.35 -3.02
CA LEU A 224 37.71 -4.38 -3.13
C LEU A 224 38.18 -4.26 -4.58
N LYS A 225 38.38 -5.41 -5.26
CA LYS A 225 38.75 -5.45 -6.67
C LYS A 225 37.70 -4.80 -7.57
N LEU A 226 36.41 -5.06 -7.34
CA LEU A 226 35.32 -4.41 -8.08
C LEU A 226 35.37 -2.88 -7.90
N ARG A 227 35.64 -2.41 -6.68
CA ARG A 227 35.77 -0.96 -6.38
C ARG A 227 36.97 -0.31 -7.07
N GLU A 228 38.06 -1.02 -7.21
CA GLU A 228 39.25 -0.54 -7.97
C GLU A 228 38.91 -0.37 -9.45
N ASN A 229 38.19 -1.34 -10.04
CA ASN A 229 37.82 -1.32 -11.45
C ASN A 229 36.63 -0.36 -11.74
N HIS A 230 35.72 -0.24 -10.78
CA HIS A 230 34.42 0.46 -10.88
C HIS A 230 34.12 1.24 -9.60
N PRO A 231 34.81 2.37 -9.34
CA PRO A 231 34.62 3.16 -8.11
C PRO A 231 33.19 3.71 -7.98
N GLU A 232 32.46 3.82 -9.09
CA GLU A 232 31.07 4.26 -9.15
C GLU A 232 30.05 3.20 -8.72
N PHE A 233 30.39 1.93 -8.62
CA PHE A 233 29.44 0.84 -8.35
C PHE A 233 28.69 1.01 -7.04
N LEU A 234 29.42 1.11 -5.91
CA LEU A 234 28.78 1.26 -4.60
C LEU A 234 27.96 2.58 -4.48
N PRO A 235 28.43 3.75 -4.98
CA PRO A 235 27.60 4.94 -5.06
C PRO A 235 26.29 4.73 -5.84
N LEU A 236 26.31 4.00 -6.96
CA LEU A 236 25.12 3.69 -7.74
C LEU A 236 24.13 2.79 -6.98
N VAL A 237 24.63 1.73 -6.34
CA VAL A 237 23.81 0.84 -5.51
C VAL A 237 23.17 1.61 -4.36
N LYS A 238 23.96 2.39 -3.61
CA LYS A 238 23.45 3.21 -2.50
C LYS A 238 22.36 4.17 -2.97
N ARG A 239 22.58 4.85 -4.11
CA ARG A 239 21.58 5.75 -4.67
C ARG A 239 20.29 5.04 -5.07
N TYR A 240 20.42 3.82 -5.62
CA TYR A 240 19.25 2.99 -5.93
C TYR A 240 18.47 2.61 -4.66
N GLU A 241 19.15 2.17 -3.60
CA GLU A 241 18.54 1.81 -2.32
C GLU A 241 17.87 3.01 -1.61
N GLU A 242 18.38 4.22 -1.83
CA GLU A 242 17.81 5.47 -1.31
C GLU A 242 16.68 6.01 -2.20
N SER A 243 16.44 5.45 -3.37
CA SER A 243 15.44 5.94 -4.32
C SER A 243 14.00 5.79 -3.81
N PRO A 244 13.08 6.67 -4.24
CA PRO A 244 11.66 6.52 -3.93
C PRO A 244 11.08 5.17 -4.37
N HIS A 245 11.59 4.60 -5.45
CA HIS A 245 11.17 3.30 -5.97
C HIS A 245 11.51 2.18 -4.97
N TYR A 246 12.77 2.08 -4.54
CA TYR A 246 13.21 1.05 -3.60
C TYR A 246 12.54 1.18 -2.22
N ARG A 247 12.35 2.42 -1.75
CA ARG A 247 11.57 2.69 -0.52
C ARG A 247 10.11 2.26 -0.66
N ALA A 248 9.52 2.48 -1.84
CA ALA A 248 8.16 2.01 -2.11
C ALA A 248 8.06 0.48 -2.06
N GLU A 249 9.02 -0.25 -2.63
CA GLU A 249 9.08 -1.72 -2.54
C GLU A 249 9.04 -2.21 -1.09
N ARG A 250 9.81 -1.57 -0.20
CA ARG A 250 9.81 -1.90 1.22
C ARG A 250 8.44 -1.68 1.85
N LEU A 251 7.78 -0.56 1.57
CA LEU A 251 6.45 -0.25 2.12
C LEU A 251 5.37 -1.19 1.59
N MET A 252 5.48 -1.66 0.33
CA MET A 252 4.56 -2.65 -0.23
C MET A 252 4.50 -3.95 0.57
N THR A 253 5.55 -4.31 1.32
CA THR A 253 5.53 -5.48 2.20
C THR A 253 4.48 -5.38 3.31
N GLY A 254 4.08 -4.16 3.67
CA GLY A 254 3.00 -3.92 4.62
C GLY A 254 1.64 -4.47 4.16
N LEU A 255 1.41 -4.58 2.84
CA LEU A 255 0.18 -5.15 2.27
C LEU A 255 0.07 -6.66 2.42
N LEU A 256 1.19 -7.35 2.73
CA LEU A 256 1.16 -8.79 2.96
C LEU A 256 0.30 -9.12 4.18
N LYS A 257 -0.63 -10.02 3.97
CA LYS A 257 -1.48 -10.52 5.04
C LYS A 257 -0.67 -11.28 6.09
N ASP A 258 -1.11 -11.19 7.33
CA ASP A 258 -0.54 -12.01 8.42
C ASP A 258 -0.92 -13.50 8.30
N ALA A 259 -0.50 -14.32 9.27
CA ALA A 259 -0.75 -15.75 9.26
C ALA A 259 -2.26 -16.10 9.32
N GLU A 260 -3.06 -15.22 9.88
CA GLU A 260 -4.52 -15.34 9.98
C GLU A 260 -5.26 -14.76 8.76
N GLY A 261 -4.52 -14.29 7.75
CA GLY A 261 -5.08 -13.73 6.51
C GLY A 261 -5.58 -12.27 6.64
N ARG A 262 -5.19 -11.54 7.70
CA ARG A 262 -5.62 -10.17 8.00
C ARG A 262 -4.65 -9.16 7.40
N ILE A 263 -5.18 -8.01 6.98
CA ILE A 263 -4.38 -6.85 6.56
C ILE A 263 -4.02 -6.03 7.81
N LYS A 264 -2.76 -5.57 7.88
CA LYS A 264 -2.30 -4.69 8.96
C LYS A 264 -2.76 -3.27 8.68
N LEU A 265 -3.53 -2.69 9.61
CA LEU A 265 -3.99 -1.32 9.56
C LEU A 265 -3.51 -0.57 10.82
N ALA A 266 -2.80 0.52 10.62
CA ALA A 266 -2.37 1.41 11.69
C ALA A 266 -3.20 2.69 11.72
N PHE A 267 -3.59 3.10 12.93
CA PHE A 267 -4.13 4.43 13.21
C PHE A 267 -3.02 5.33 13.73
N ASP A 268 -2.74 6.43 13.03
CA ASP A 268 -1.89 7.48 13.57
C ASP A 268 -2.67 8.28 14.61
N LEU A 269 -2.35 8.02 15.86
CA LEU A 269 -2.84 8.73 17.04
C LEU A 269 -1.71 9.48 17.76
N SER A 270 -0.58 9.72 17.09
CA SER A 270 0.61 10.36 17.66
C SER A 270 0.34 11.79 18.18
N GLY A 271 -0.60 12.49 17.53
CA GLY A 271 -1.05 13.82 17.98
C GLY A 271 -2.10 13.81 19.08
N MET A 272 -2.55 12.64 19.55
CA MET A 272 -3.53 12.52 20.60
C MET A 272 -2.84 12.67 21.97
N GLY A 273 -2.98 13.86 22.58
CA GLY A 273 -2.45 14.12 23.93
C GLY A 273 -3.31 13.49 25.04
N GLU A 274 -2.99 13.80 26.29
CA GLU A 274 -3.69 13.33 27.49
C GLU A 274 -4.91 14.21 27.85
N HIS A 275 -5.52 14.84 26.86
CA HIS A 275 -6.65 15.72 27.04
C HIS A 275 -7.87 15.23 26.22
N TYR A 276 -9.06 15.57 26.71
CA TYR A 276 -10.32 15.18 26.09
C TYR A 276 -10.82 16.27 25.13
N ASN A 277 -11.08 15.90 23.89
CA ASN A 277 -11.69 16.77 22.88
C ASN A 277 -12.47 15.92 21.85
N GLY A 278 -13.25 16.57 21.00
CA GLY A 278 -14.09 15.86 20.02
C GLY A 278 -13.31 15.01 19.02
N THR A 279 -12.12 15.44 18.60
CA THR A 279 -11.25 14.68 17.70
C THR A 279 -10.76 13.38 18.35
N ASN A 280 -10.31 13.45 19.61
CA ASN A 280 -9.86 12.28 20.37
C ASN A 280 -11.04 11.34 20.67
N GLU A 281 -12.20 11.88 21.02
CA GLU A 281 -13.43 11.10 21.25
C GLU A 281 -13.82 10.30 20.00
N GLN A 282 -13.88 10.94 18.85
CA GLN A 282 -14.14 10.30 17.56
C GLN A 282 -13.13 9.18 17.28
N ALA A 283 -11.82 9.49 17.39
CA ALA A 283 -10.77 8.52 17.11
C ALA A 283 -10.88 7.28 18.00
N VAL A 284 -11.07 7.48 19.32
CA VAL A 284 -11.24 6.39 20.28
C VAL A 284 -12.48 5.54 20.00
N ALA A 285 -13.61 6.18 19.67
CA ALA A 285 -14.85 5.47 19.36
C ALA A 285 -14.71 4.59 18.11
N VAL A 286 -14.10 5.12 17.05
CA VAL A 286 -13.83 4.39 15.80
C VAL A 286 -12.90 3.21 16.04
N VAL A 287 -11.77 3.43 16.73
CA VAL A 287 -10.79 2.38 17.00
C VAL A 287 -11.41 1.24 17.82
N ARG A 288 -12.20 1.57 18.85
CA ARG A 288 -12.90 0.57 19.66
C ARG A 288 -13.92 -0.23 18.86
N SER A 289 -14.71 0.44 18.03
CA SER A 289 -15.70 -0.24 17.19
C SER A 289 -15.02 -1.19 16.20
N MET A 290 -13.99 -0.72 15.50
CA MET A 290 -13.27 -1.55 14.52
C MET A 290 -12.54 -2.72 15.20
N ALA A 291 -11.92 -2.54 16.37
CA ALA A 291 -11.27 -3.62 17.10
C ALA A 291 -12.26 -4.72 17.48
N LYS A 292 -13.43 -4.32 17.96
CA LYS A 292 -14.50 -5.26 18.33
C LYS A 292 -15.05 -6.04 17.14
N ARG A 293 -15.23 -5.41 15.98
CA ARG A 293 -16.00 -5.95 14.87
C ARG A 293 -15.16 -6.49 13.73
N GLN A 294 -13.98 -5.95 13.51
CA GLN A 294 -13.18 -6.20 12.30
C GLN A 294 -11.86 -6.94 12.54
N SER A 295 -11.63 -7.42 13.77
CA SER A 295 -10.41 -8.17 14.15
C SER A 295 -10.18 -9.45 13.35
N HIS A 296 -11.20 -9.99 12.70
CA HIS A 296 -11.09 -11.15 11.81
C HIS A 296 -10.56 -10.79 10.39
N ARG A 297 -10.62 -9.53 9.98
CA ARG A 297 -10.17 -9.03 8.66
C ARG A 297 -8.93 -8.15 8.76
N LEU A 298 -8.79 -7.45 9.90
CA LEU A 298 -7.76 -6.45 10.13
C LEU A 298 -6.97 -6.75 11.40
N ARG A 299 -5.67 -6.62 11.32
CA ARG A 299 -4.81 -6.51 12.50
C ARG A 299 -4.62 -5.03 12.78
N LEU A 300 -5.24 -4.54 13.84
CA LEU A 300 -5.27 -3.12 14.17
C LEU A 300 -4.11 -2.73 15.09
N THR A 301 -3.48 -1.61 14.78
CA THR A 301 -2.39 -1.02 15.56
C THR A 301 -2.67 0.46 15.80
N ALA A 302 -2.50 0.93 17.01
CA ALA A 302 -2.51 2.35 17.36
C ALA A 302 -1.07 2.85 17.51
N ILE A 303 -0.70 3.86 16.75
CA ILE A 303 0.59 4.55 16.87
C ILE A 303 0.40 5.69 17.86
N ALA A 304 0.79 5.49 19.11
CA ALA A 304 0.56 6.40 20.20
C ALA A 304 1.61 6.23 21.31
N THR A 305 1.85 7.28 22.09
CA THR A 305 2.64 7.15 23.32
C THR A 305 1.93 6.25 24.33
N ALA A 306 2.68 5.54 25.17
CA ALA A 306 2.10 4.67 26.19
C ALA A 306 1.16 5.41 27.15
N GLN A 307 1.46 6.68 27.41
CA GLN A 307 0.70 7.50 28.33
C GLN A 307 -0.63 7.93 27.72
N SER A 308 -0.64 8.46 26.50
CA SER A 308 -1.86 8.81 25.78
C SER A 308 -2.77 7.57 25.57
N PHE A 309 -2.18 6.45 25.19
CA PHE A 309 -2.91 5.18 24.97
C PHE A 309 -3.68 4.75 26.23
N ARG A 310 -3.05 4.82 27.41
CA ARG A 310 -3.73 4.51 28.69
C ARG A 310 -4.74 5.58 29.10
N CYS A 311 -4.41 6.86 28.92
CA CYS A 311 -5.31 7.97 29.26
C CYS A 311 -6.68 7.81 28.60
N HIS A 312 -6.70 7.35 27.35
CA HIS A 312 -7.93 7.15 26.58
C HIS A 312 -8.52 5.72 26.70
N GLY A 313 -7.96 4.87 27.60
CA GLY A 313 -8.43 3.51 27.85
C GLY A 313 -8.35 2.60 26.62
N LEU A 314 -7.38 2.84 25.74
CA LEU A 314 -7.15 1.99 24.55
C LEU A 314 -6.40 0.70 24.91
N ASP A 315 -5.71 0.67 26.04
CA ASP A 315 -5.08 -0.50 26.65
C ASP A 315 -6.09 -1.57 27.11
N LEU A 316 -7.35 -1.19 27.26
CA LEU A 316 -8.46 -2.08 27.62
C LEU A 316 -9.21 -2.63 26.39
N VAL A 317 -8.72 -2.35 25.17
CA VAL A 317 -9.36 -2.75 23.91
C VAL A 317 -8.74 -4.04 23.40
N ASP A 318 -9.48 -5.12 23.46
CA ASP A 318 -9.04 -6.43 22.99
C ASP A 318 -8.69 -6.39 21.48
N GLY A 319 -7.57 -7.03 21.12
CA GLY A 319 -7.13 -7.15 19.73
C GLY A 319 -6.49 -5.87 19.15
N LEU A 320 -6.36 -4.79 19.92
CA LEU A 320 -5.65 -3.59 19.50
C LEU A 320 -4.18 -3.64 19.97
N CYS A 321 -3.25 -3.58 19.01
CA CYS A 321 -1.83 -3.45 19.30
C CYS A 321 -1.44 -1.97 19.46
N ARG A 322 -0.32 -1.70 20.16
CA ARG A 322 0.27 -0.36 20.24
C ARG A 322 1.71 -0.39 19.74
N GLU A 323 2.09 0.63 19.00
CA GLU A 323 3.48 0.91 18.60
C GLU A 323 3.86 2.35 18.95
N GLU A 324 5.16 2.60 19.17
CA GLU A 324 5.68 3.93 19.45
C GLU A 324 5.79 4.76 18.15
N PRO A 325 5.45 6.06 18.17
CA PRO A 325 5.55 6.94 17.00
C PRO A 325 6.97 7.02 16.40
N GLY A 326 8.01 6.83 17.22
CA GLY A 326 9.42 6.94 16.81
C GLY A 326 9.94 5.75 16.01
N ALA A 327 9.26 4.58 16.04
CA ALA A 327 9.69 3.36 15.37
C ALA A 327 8.50 2.49 14.98
N PRO A 328 7.61 2.95 14.09
CA PRO A 328 6.46 2.16 13.66
C PRO A 328 6.90 0.99 12.78
N GLY A 329 6.14 -0.10 12.84
CA GLY A 329 6.25 -1.23 11.89
C GLY A 329 5.73 -0.87 10.50
N LEU A 330 5.78 -1.85 9.59
CA LEU A 330 5.20 -1.71 8.25
C LEU A 330 3.75 -2.19 8.23
N HIS A 331 2.87 -1.35 7.74
CA HIS A 331 1.44 -1.58 7.64
C HIS A 331 0.95 -1.47 6.20
N GLY A 332 -0.07 -2.24 5.85
CA GLY A 332 -0.71 -2.13 4.54
C GLY A 332 -1.46 -0.81 4.40
N ILE A 333 -2.12 -0.40 5.46
CA ILE A 333 -2.92 0.82 5.49
C ILE A 333 -2.55 1.63 6.74
N ALA A 334 -2.28 2.92 6.56
CA ALA A 334 -2.09 3.88 7.62
C ALA A 334 -3.19 4.95 7.54
N VAL A 335 -3.95 5.11 8.61
CA VAL A 335 -5.08 6.03 8.70
C VAL A 335 -4.81 7.08 9.78
N ARG A 336 -4.87 8.34 9.41
CA ARG A 336 -4.93 9.44 10.36
C ARG A 336 -6.38 9.92 10.46
N LEU A 337 -6.99 9.78 11.63
CA LEU A 337 -8.37 10.18 11.91
C LEU A 337 -8.51 11.69 12.19
N ALA A 338 -7.57 12.48 11.68
CA ALA A 338 -7.54 13.93 11.70
C ALA A 338 -6.75 14.46 10.49
N GLN A 339 -6.86 15.74 10.19
CA GLN A 339 -6.04 16.38 9.18
C GLN A 339 -4.57 16.54 9.64
N PRO A 340 -3.61 16.59 8.72
CA PRO A 340 -2.22 16.87 9.06
C PRO A 340 -2.06 18.37 9.39
N PHE A 341 -1.47 18.68 10.53
CA PHE A 341 -1.13 20.04 10.97
C PHE A 341 0.39 20.25 11.04
N ASP A 342 1.18 19.19 10.90
CA ASP A 342 2.61 19.18 10.98
C ASP A 342 3.19 18.24 9.94
N LEU A 343 4.40 18.55 9.47
CA LEU A 343 5.15 17.68 8.55
C LEU A 343 5.41 16.29 9.17
N ALA A 344 5.60 16.22 10.48
CA ALA A 344 5.78 14.96 11.20
C ALA A 344 4.60 14.00 11.02
N HIS A 345 3.38 14.50 10.83
CA HIS A 345 2.21 13.66 10.55
C HIS A 345 2.26 13.04 9.15
N ILE A 346 2.76 13.77 8.16
CA ILE A 346 3.01 13.24 6.82
C ILE A 346 4.13 12.21 6.88
N ASP A 347 5.25 12.56 7.52
CA ASP A 347 6.44 11.70 7.63
C ASP A 347 6.11 10.36 8.31
N LEU A 348 5.31 10.40 9.37
CA LEU A 348 4.91 9.19 10.08
C LEU A 348 4.12 8.23 9.17
N LEU A 349 3.07 8.73 8.49
CA LEU A 349 2.29 7.90 7.59
C LEU A 349 3.15 7.38 6.42
N GLU A 350 4.03 8.21 5.86
CA GLU A 350 4.93 7.82 4.77
C GLU A 350 5.99 6.79 5.20
N SER A 351 6.35 6.76 6.46
CA SER A 351 7.34 5.80 6.98
C SER A 351 6.78 4.38 7.17
N MET A 352 5.47 4.26 7.37
CA MET A 352 4.83 3.02 7.81
C MET A 352 3.79 2.44 6.86
N GLY A 353 3.10 3.28 6.05
CA GLY A 353 1.93 2.87 5.27
C GLY A 353 2.18 2.73 3.78
N ALA A 354 1.83 1.59 3.18
CA ALA A 354 1.75 1.47 1.73
C ALA A 354 0.59 2.31 1.18
N ILE A 355 -0.53 2.31 1.87
CA ILE A 355 -1.75 3.09 1.60
C ILE A 355 -1.94 4.08 2.74
N ASN A 356 -2.00 5.38 2.42
CA ASN A 356 -2.23 6.44 3.39
C ASN A 356 -3.61 7.06 3.20
N VAL A 357 -4.32 7.23 4.31
CA VAL A 357 -5.67 7.81 4.38
C VAL A 357 -5.71 8.91 5.43
N PHE A 358 -6.26 10.06 5.07
CA PHE A 358 -6.43 11.19 5.98
C PHE A 358 -7.91 11.54 6.15
N ALA A 359 -8.32 11.81 7.39
CA ALA A 359 -9.61 12.40 7.66
C ALA A 359 -9.48 13.93 7.68
N MET A 360 -10.28 14.60 6.86
CA MET A 360 -10.44 16.04 6.85
C MET A 360 -11.70 16.36 7.63
N LEU A 361 -11.53 16.73 8.91
CA LEU A 361 -12.64 16.91 9.84
C LEU A 361 -13.34 18.26 9.65
N ASP A 362 -12.57 19.26 9.25
CA ASP A 362 -13.00 20.64 9.00
C ASP A 362 -11.98 21.38 8.13
N THR A 363 -12.28 22.62 7.78
CA THR A 363 -11.39 23.55 7.07
C THR A 363 -11.01 24.78 7.93
N ILE A 364 -11.24 24.70 9.24
CA ILE A 364 -11.11 25.82 10.18
C ILE A 364 -9.71 26.44 10.16
N ALA A 365 -8.66 25.64 9.99
CA ALA A 365 -7.30 26.14 9.97
C ALA A 365 -7.00 27.04 8.75
N GLU A 366 -7.77 26.93 7.67
CA GLU A 366 -7.71 27.85 6.52
C GLU A 366 -8.75 28.96 6.59
N ASP A 367 -9.89 28.74 7.29
CA ASP A 367 -10.97 29.70 7.40
C ASP A 367 -10.66 30.83 8.39
N CYS A 368 -9.88 30.53 9.42
CA CYS A 368 -9.62 31.44 10.52
C CYS A 368 -8.22 32.05 10.38
N GLY A 369 -8.13 33.30 9.95
CA GLY A 369 -6.89 34.01 9.65
C GLY A 369 -5.76 33.83 10.67
N PRO A 370 -5.96 33.89 11.99
CA PRO A 370 -4.91 33.62 12.96
C PRO A 370 -4.34 32.20 12.92
N LEU A 371 -5.13 31.21 12.45
CA LEU A 371 -4.73 29.81 12.38
C LEU A 371 -3.96 29.50 11.09
N VAL A 372 -4.24 30.20 9.99
CA VAL A 372 -3.51 30.07 8.72
C VAL A 372 -2.01 30.34 8.90
N LEU A 373 -1.67 31.29 9.78
CA LEU A 373 -0.28 31.65 10.06
C LEU A 373 0.46 30.68 10.99
N ALA A 374 -0.27 29.77 11.62
CA ALA A 374 0.28 28.81 12.56
C ALA A 374 0.80 27.54 11.86
N GLY A 375 1.72 27.66 10.90
CA GLY A 375 2.33 26.52 10.25
C GLY A 375 2.12 26.49 8.75
N ARG A 376 2.44 25.35 8.11
CA ARG A 376 2.37 25.14 6.66
C ARG A 376 1.11 24.35 6.28
N VAL A 377 -0.01 24.65 6.92
CA VAL A 377 -1.25 23.88 6.77
C VAL A 377 -1.72 23.77 5.31
N PRO A 378 -1.73 24.87 4.51
CA PRO A 378 -2.14 24.79 3.11
C PRO A 378 -1.29 23.81 2.31
N GLU A 379 0.04 23.85 2.44
CA GLU A 379 0.96 22.96 1.71
C GLU A 379 0.81 21.49 2.15
N LEU A 380 0.55 21.25 3.44
CA LEU A 380 0.30 19.90 3.95
C LEU A 380 -1.01 19.34 3.44
N TRP A 381 -2.04 20.19 3.32
CA TRP A 381 -3.34 19.78 2.82
C TRP A 381 -3.35 19.63 1.30
N ASP A 382 -2.60 20.44 0.55
CA ASP A 382 -2.33 20.22 -0.87
C ASP A 382 -1.63 18.88 -1.08
N HIS A 383 -0.59 18.59 -0.30
CA HIS A 383 0.09 17.29 -0.37
C HIS A 383 -0.85 16.11 -0.09
N ALA A 384 -1.71 16.20 0.92
CA ALA A 384 -2.71 15.18 1.20
C ALA A 384 -3.74 15.05 0.05
N ALA A 385 -4.20 16.17 -0.51
CA ALA A 385 -5.15 16.21 -1.62
C ALA A 385 -4.59 15.65 -2.93
N GLU A 386 -3.30 15.73 -3.17
CA GLU A 386 -2.66 15.24 -4.38
C GLU A 386 -2.17 13.79 -4.25
N HIS A 387 -1.67 13.41 -3.08
CA HIS A 387 -0.84 12.22 -2.92
C HIS A 387 -1.40 11.16 -1.96
N ALA A 388 -2.43 11.44 -1.17
CA ALA A 388 -3.10 10.41 -0.38
C ALA A 388 -3.71 9.31 -1.26
N ASN A 389 -3.89 8.13 -0.69
CA ASN A 389 -4.63 7.06 -1.36
C ASN A 389 -6.15 7.19 -1.16
N GLY A 390 -6.57 7.87 -0.10
CA GLY A 390 -7.96 8.15 0.18
C GLY A 390 -8.16 9.28 1.18
N LEU A 391 -9.30 9.95 1.10
CA LEU A 391 -9.71 10.99 2.03
C LEU A 391 -11.04 10.62 2.68
N ILE A 392 -11.18 10.97 3.96
CA ILE A 392 -12.38 10.77 4.77
C ILE A 392 -12.94 12.15 5.14
N PHE A 393 -14.25 12.29 5.01
CA PHE A 393 -14.96 13.52 5.40
C PHE A 393 -16.12 13.19 6.34
N THR A 394 -16.25 13.99 7.40
CA THR A 394 -17.28 13.80 8.43
C THR A 394 -18.58 14.55 8.12
N SER A 395 -18.60 15.38 7.08
CA SER A 395 -19.78 16.09 6.57
C SER A 395 -19.64 16.40 5.07
N ARG A 396 -20.77 16.59 4.38
CA ARG A 396 -20.78 17.05 2.98
C ARG A 396 -20.24 18.47 2.86
N PHE A 397 -20.56 19.31 3.84
CA PHE A 397 -20.05 20.67 3.90
C PHE A 397 -18.52 20.68 3.87
N THR A 398 -17.87 19.89 4.75
CA THR A 398 -16.41 19.80 4.78
C THR A 398 -15.85 19.25 3.48
N GLU A 399 -16.45 18.17 2.91
CA GLU A 399 -16.01 17.62 1.62
C GLU A 399 -16.07 18.66 0.50
N GLN A 400 -17.18 19.36 0.36
CA GLN A 400 -17.36 20.36 -0.69
C GLN A 400 -16.40 21.52 -0.53
N THR A 401 -16.25 22.05 0.70
CA THR A 401 -15.36 23.16 0.98
C THR A 401 -13.90 22.80 0.73
N PHE A 402 -13.46 21.65 1.23
CA PHE A 402 -12.10 21.16 1.02
C PHE A 402 -11.79 20.92 -0.46
N CYS A 403 -12.67 20.21 -1.18
CA CYS A 403 -12.48 19.94 -2.62
C CYS A 403 -12.56 21.19 -3.52
N ASN A 404 -13.20 22.27 -3.06
CA ASN A 404 -13.19 23.55 -3.80
C ASN A 404 -11.84 24.28 -3.63
N ARG A 405 -11.20 24.17 -2.49
CA ARG A 405 -9.89 24.78 -2.20
C ARG A 405 -8.74 23.94 -2.71
N HIS A 406 -8.86 22.63 -2.59
CA HIS A 406 -7.86 21.63 -3.02
C HIS A 406 -8.45 20.76 -4.15
N PRO A 407 -8.53 21.26 -5.41
CA PRO A 407 -9.24 20.57 -6.50
C PRO A 407 -8.66 19.19 -6.82
N ALA A 408 -7.39 18.93 -6.54
CA ALA A 408 -6.73 17.64 -6.74
C ALA A 408 -7.44 16.52 -5.95
N ALA A 409 -8.00 16.82 -4.78
CA ALA A 409 -8.77 15.90 -3.95
C ALA A 409 -9.95 15.25 -4.69
N ARG A 410 -10.49 15.92 -5.73
CA ARG A 410 -11.60 15.38 -6.55
C ARG A 410 -11.22 14.12 -7.32
N SER A 411 -9.92 13.91 -7.57
CA SER A 411 -9.40 12.73 -8.28
C SER A 411 -9.15 11.54 -7.37
N LEU A 412 -9.14 11.76 -6.04
CA LEU A 412 -8.86 10.70 -5.07
C LEU A 412 -10.13 9.91 -4.73
N PRO A 413 -9.99 8.64 -4.32
CA PRO A 413 -11.03 7.94 -3.57
C PRO A 413 -11.42 8.75 -2.33
N ARG A 414 -12.72 8.97 -2.16
CA ARG A 414 -13.26 9.70 -1.02
C ARG A 414 -14.36 8.90 -0.36
N TRP A 415 -14.42 8.97 0.95
CA TRP A 415 -15.50 8.43 1.74
C TRP A 415 -16.07 9.53 2.63
N GLN A 416 -17.29 9.93 2.32
CA GLN A 416 -18.03 10.90 3.11
C GLN A 416 -19.09 10.15 3.92
N CYS A 417 -19.04 10.28 5.22
CA CYS A 417 -20.04 9.75 6.12
C CYS A 417 -20.20 10.71 7.30
N LEU A 418 -21.43 11.17 7.49
CA LEU A 418 -21.75 11.99 8.65
C LEU A 418 -21.40 11.19 9.92
N LEU A 419 -20.81 11.83 10.92
CA LEU A 419 -20.53 11.16 12.20
C LEU A 419 -21.84 10.63 12.78
N PRO A 420 -21.79 9.62 13.67
CA PRO A 420 -23.00 8.96 14.14
C PRO A 420 -24.07 9.91 14.62
N THR A 421 -25.27 9.70 14.14
CA THR A 421 -26.48 10.47 14.54
C THR A 421 -27.40 9.67 15.47
N ARG A 422 -27.11 8.39 15.69
CA ARG A 422 -27.83 7.57 16.66
C ARG A 422 -27.52 8.02 18.08
N LEU A 423 -28.55 8.46 18.81
CA LEU A 423 -28.37 9.08 20.13
C LEU A 423 -27.79 8.14 21.16
N SER A 424 -28.13 6.85 21.12
CA SER A 424 -27.54 5.83 22.00
C SER A 424 -26.02 5.67 21.85
N SER A 425 -25.42 6.19 20.78
CA SER A 425 -23.97 6.22 20.60
C SER A 425 -23.26 7.20 21.54
N TYR A 426 -23.96 8.15 22.13
CA TYR A 426 -23.39 9.25 22.94
C TYR A 426 -23.75 9.22 24.41
N SER A 427 -24.78 8.48 24.83
CA SER A 427 -25.21 8.43 26.23
C SER A 427 -25.65 7.03 26.67
N LYS A 428 -25.25 6.64 27.87
CA LYS A 428 -25.60 5.33 28.45
C LYS A 428 -26.80 5.36 29.40
N SER A 429 -27.18 6.49 29.96
CA SER A 429 -28.29 6.60 30.91
C SER A 429 -28.74 8.04 31.09
N ILE A 430 -30.05 8.28 30.98
CA ILE A 430 -30.68 9.55 31.22
C ILE A 430 -31.64 9.40 32.40
N ALA A 431 -31.23 9.82 33.58
CA ALA A 431 -32.17 10.04 34.69
C ALA A 431 -32.69 11.50 34.59
N ALA A 432 -34.00 11.68 34.74
CA ALA A 432 -34.58 13.02 34.82
C ALA A 432 -33.97 13.76 36.00
N SER A 433 -33.35 14.89 35.78
CA SER A 433 -32.72 15.71 36.82
C SER A 433 -33.25 17.14 36.74
N LYS A 434 -33.41 17.83 37.91
CA LYS A 434 -33.76 19.26 37.91
C LYS A 434 -32.67 20.04 37.19
N SER A 435 -33.06 20.75 36.12
CA SER A 435 -32.16 21.64 35.37
C SER A 435 -31.67 22.81 36.24
N ARG A 436 -30.36 23.10 36.16
CA ARG A 436 -29.70 24.02 37.11
C ARG A 436 -28.99 25.20 36.43
N HIS A 437 -28.46 25.02 35.23
CA HIS A 437 -27.60 26.01 34.56
C HIS A 437 -27.75 26.03 33.07
N VAL A 438 -27.31 27.10 32.41
CA VAL A 438 -27.09 27.17 30.98
C VAL A 438 -25.66 26.72 30.70
N LEU A 439 -25.48 25.75 29.80
CA LEU A 439 -24.15 25.22 29.43
C LEU A 439 -23.74 25.79 28.07
N VAL A 440 -22.67 26.55 28.01
CA VAL A 440 -22.08 27.09 26.78
C VAL A 440 -20.85 26.26 26.43
N LEU A 441 -20.84 25.71 25.20
CA LEU A 441 -19.75 24.82 24.75
C LEU A 441 -18.84 25.51 23.75
N GLY A 442 -17.53 25.27 23.87
CA GLY A 442 -16.53 25.71 22.94
C GLY A 442 -15.12 25.37 23.40
N ASN A 443 -14.16 26.13 22.94
CA ASN A 443 -12.79 26.11 23.38
C ASN A 443 -12.21 27.53 23.33
N HIS A 444 -10.89 27.67 23.56
CA HIS A 444 -10.22 28.98 23.64
C HIS A 444 -10.07 29.69 22.29
N PHE A 445 -10.37 29.05 21.15
CA PHE A 445 -10.27 29.68 19.84
C PHE A 445 -11.42 30.66 19.59
N ALA A 446 -11.10 31.80 18.98
CA ALA A 446 -12.07 32.87 18.72
C ALA A 446 -13.29 32.41 17.90
N HIS A 447 -13.11 31.51 16.91
CA HIS A 447 -14.21 31.02 16.09
C HIS A 447 -15.28 30.23 16.88
N LYS A 448 -14.97 29.77 18.08
CA LYS A 448 -15.96 29.11 18.95
C LYS A 448 -16.90 30.10 19.63
N GLY A 449 -16.51 31.35 19.79
CA GLY A 449 -17.39 32.40 20.33
C GLY A 449 -17.94 32.13 21.73
N SER A 450 -17.41 31.16 22.47
CA SER A 450 -17.99 30.65 23.71
C SER A 450 -17.97 31.69 24.85
N GLU A 451 -16.85 32.32 25.09
CA GLU A 451 -16.73 33.29 26.18
C GLU A 451 -17.58 34.55 25.97
N PRO A 452 -17.53 35.27 24.83
CA PRO A 452 -18.38 36.43 24.59
C PRO A 452 -19.87 36.09 24.72
N VAL A 453 -20.29 34.95 24.18
CA VAL A 453 -21.70 34.50 24.25
C VAL A 453 -22.10 34.18 25.70
N ALA A 454 -21.24 33.50 26.47
CA ALA A 454 -21.51 33.18 27.87
C ALA A 454 -21.68 34.47 28.72
N ARG A 455 -20.87 35.51 28.47
CA ARG A 455 -21.00 36.83 29.13
C ARG A 455 -22.31 37.53 28.78
N ILE A 456 -22.74 37.51 27.53
CA ILE A 456 -24.00 38.07 27.08
C ILE A 456 -25.19 37.35 27.77
N ILE A 457 -25.17 36.03 27.84
CA ILE A 457 -26.21 35.24 28.50
C ILE A 457 -26.24 35.51 30.02
N ALA A 458 -25.05 35.50 30.66
CA ALA A 458 -24.99 35.77 32.10
C ALA A 458 -25.50 37.15 32.50
N ALA A 459 -25.25 38.16 31.68
CA ALA A 459 -25.77 39.53 31.89
C ALA A 459 -27.29 39.62 31.67
N ALA A 460 -27.84 38.90 30.66
CA ALA A 460 -29.26 38.92 30.34
C ALA A 460 -30.12 38.06 31.29
N PHE A 461 -29.56 37.02 31.89
CA PHE A 461 -30.25 36.13 32.82
C PHE A 461 -29.49 36.04 34.18
N PRO A 462 -29.55 37.10 34.99
CA PRO A 462 -28.75 37.19 36.23
C PRO A 462 -29.14 36.15 37.27
N ASP A 463 -30.33 35.66 37.27
CA ASP A 463 -30.83 34.62 38.17
C ASP A 463 -30.48 33.18 37.71
N ARG A 464 -29.85 33.03 36.56
CA ARG A 464 -29.45 31.73 36.03
C ARG A 464 -27.92 31.55 36.15
N LYS A 465 -27.52 30.38 36.61
CA LYS A 465 -26.12 29.98 36.55
C LYS A 465 -25.75 29.67 35.09
N VAL A 466 -24.63 30.24 34.63
CA VAL A 466 -24.04 29.95 33.32
C VAL A 466 -22.71 29.22 33.53
N ILE A 467 -22.52 28.13 32.86
CA ILE A 467 -21.25 27.40 32.82
C ILE A 467 -20.73 27.48 31.40
N VAL A 468 -19.47 27.85 31.20
CA VAL A 468 -18.81 27.87 29.91
C VAL A 468 -17.63 26.90 29.91
N ILE A 469 -17.60 25.97 28.97
CA ILE A 469 -16.42 25.14 28.69
C ILE A 469 -15.66 25.78 27.52
N GLY A 470 -14.35 25.98 27.70
CA GLY A 470 -13.49 26.55 26.66
C GLY A 470 -13.07 27.99 26.90
N SER A 471 -13.36 28.53 28.04
CA SER A 471 -12.83 29.82 28.53
C SER A 471 -11.74 29.56 29.57
N GLU A 472 -10.82 30.47 29.71
CA GLU A 472 -9.96 30.49 30.91
C GLU A 472 -10.83 30.72 32.16
N ALA A 473 -10.33 30.31 33.34
CA ALA A 473 -11.13 30.33 34.55
C ALA A 473 -11.75 31.71 34.80
N ILE A 474 -12.98 31.89 34.32
CA ILE A 474 -13.78 33.09 34.59
C ILE A 474 -14.68 32.75 35.76
N GLN A 475 -14.70 33.66 36.76
CA GLN A 475 -15.68 33.58 37.83
C GLN A 475 -16.33 34.96 38.04
N SER A 476 -17.64 34.95 37.93
CA SER A 476 -18.48 36.08 38.38
C SER A 476 -19.68 35.54 39.17
N ALA A 477 -20.57 36.40 39.59
CA ALA A 477 -21.70 36.02 40.46
C ALA A 477 -22.50 34.82 39.91
N ASN A 478 -22.76 34.77 38.59
CA ASN A 478 -23.54 33.72 37.97
C ASN A 478 -22.84 33.02 36.77
N LEU A 479 -21.56 33.36 36.46
CA LEU A 479 -20.80 32.77 35.35
C LEU A 479 -19.56 32.06 35.89
N THR A 480 -19.42 30.77 35.52
CA THR A 480 -18.24 29.93 35.83
C THR A 480 -17.65 29.37 34.55
N GLY A 481 -16.36 29.63 34.29
CA GLY A 481 -15.60 29.12 33.15
C GLY A 481 -14.71 27.92 33.51
N TYR A 482 -14.61 27.00 32.59
CA TYR A 482 -13.71 25.87 32.69
C TYR A 482 -12.85 25.76 31.44
N ARG A 483 -11.57 25.49 31.62
CA ARG A 483 -10.65 25.25 30.50
C ARG A 483 -11.02 23.93 29.78
N SER A 484 -11.13 23.98 28.45
CA SER A 484 -11.44 22.77 27.69
C SER A 484 -10.31 21.75 27.72
N GLY A 485 -10.64 20.46 27.59
CA GLY A 485 -9.68 19.37 27.54
C GLY A 485 -9.16 18.87 28.89
N LEU A 486 -9.35 19.63 29.99
CA LEU A 486 -8.88 19.26 31.32
C LEU A 486 -9.99 18.77 32.26
N ILE A 487 -11.23 18.77 31.81
CA ILE A 487 -12.39 18.33 32.59
C ILE A 487 -12.55 16.84 32.37
N GLU A 488 -12.69 16.08 33.46
CA GLU A 488 -12.97 14.66 33.39
C GLU A 488 -14.28 14.38 32.62
N PRO A 489 -14.34 13.36 31.76
CA PRO A 489 -15.54 13.02 30.96
C PRO A 489 -16.81 12.94 31.77
N LYS A 490 -16.75 12.33 32.95
CA LYS A 490 -17.90 12.20 33.87
C LYS A 490 -18.43 13.55 34.35
N GLN A 491 -17.54 14.52 34.58
CA GLN A 491 -17.96 15.88 34.97
C GLN A 491 -18.64 16.60 33.80
N VAL A 492 -18.16 16.40 32.58
CA VAL A 492 -18.78 16.95 31.35
C VAL A 492 -20.16 16.33 31.16
N GLU A 493 -20.30 15.01 31.33
CA GLU A 493 -21.60 14.33 31.29
C GLU A 493 -22.57 14.91 32.35
N ASP A 494 -22.11 15.16 33.57
CA ASP A 494 -22.93 15.75 34.62
C ASP A 494 -23.34 17.20 34.31
N MET A 495 -22.49 17.97 33.64
CA MET A 495 -22.87 19.31 33.15
C MET A 495 -23.96 19.22 32.08
N PHE A 496 -23.86 18.33 31.11
CA PHE A 496 -24.95 18.09 30.16
C PHE A 496 -26.24 17.60 30.86
N ARG A 497 -26.13 16.65 31.76
CA ARG A 497 -27.27 16.05 32.45
C ARG A 497 -28.08 17.08 33.26
N HIS A 498 -27.45 18.11 33.76
CA HIS A 498 -28.08 19.14 34.60
C HIS A 498 -28.26 20.48 33.86
N ALA A 499 -27.97 20.55 32.57
CA ALA A 499 -28.18 21.77 31.79
C ALA A 499 -29.67 22.06 31.62
N ALA A 500 -30.06 23.31 31.78
CA ALA A 500 -31.40 23.82 31.41
C ALA A 500 -31.51 24.06 29.91
N ALA A 501 -30.40 24.52 29.31
CA ALA A 501 -30.20 24.61 27.87
C ALA A 501 -28.68 24.46 27.57
N VAL A 502 -28.37 23.94 26.38
CA VAL A 502 -27.00 23.87 25.84
C VAL A 502 -26.85 24.86 24.71
N VAL A 503 -25.83 25.71 24.77
CA VAL A 503 -25.59 26.76 23.77
C VAL A 503 -24.31 26.43 22.99
N LEU A 504 -24.42 26.42 21.66
CA LEU A 504 -23.39 26.11 20.69
C LEU A 504 -23.14 27.34 19.80
N PRO A 505 -22.25 28.26 20.22
CA PRO A 505 -22.13 29.55 19.57
C PRO A 505 -21.13 29.61 18.42
N SER A 506 -20.49 28.50 18.07
CA SER A 506 -19.44 28.41 17.07
C SER A 506 -19.83 29.03 15.73
N TYR A 507 -18.93 29.81 15.15
CA TYR A 507 -19.10 30.41 13.82
C TYR A 507 -18.78 29.41 12.69
N VAL A 508 -17.90 28.45 12.95
CA VAL A 508 -17.49 27.39 12.01
C VAL A 508 -17.31 26.07 12.76
N GLU A 509 -17.78 25.00 12.19
CA GLU A 509 -17.63 23.61 12.65
C GLU A 509 -17.52 22.67 11.46
N GLY A 510 -16.81 21.55 11.63
CA GLY A 510 -16.83 20.46 10.66
C GLY A 510 -18.05 19.54 10.82
N PHE A 511 -18.42 19.25 12.07
CA PHE A 511 -19.60 18.48 12.44
C PHE A 511 -20.28 19.07 13.69
N GLY A 512 -19.70 18.96 14.87
CA GLY A 512 -20.25 19.47 16.11
C GLY A 512 -20.76 18.38 17.06
N LEU A 513 -19.87 17.55 17.60
CA LEU A 513 -20.22 16.49 18.55
C LEU A 513 -21.01 17.00 19.77
N GLY A 514 -20.73 18.22 20.23
CA GLY A 514 -21.48 18.86 21.32
C GLY A 514 -22.99 18.97 21.07
N PHE A 515 -23.38 19.10 19.79
CA PHE A 515 -24.80 19.10 19.39
C PHE A 515 -25.42 17.71 19.63
N MET A 516 -24.73 16.65 19.21
CA MET A 516 -25.22 15.27 19.40
C MET A 516 -25.27 14.89 20.88
N HIS A 517 -24.30 15.33 21.68
CA HIS A 517 -24.34 15.13 23.13
C HIS A 517 -25.55 15.83 23.77
N ALA A 518 -25.82 17.08 23.39
CA ALA A 518 -26.98 17.80 23.91
C ALA A 518 -28.30 17.11 23.57
N LEU A 519 -28.45 16.63 22.33
CA LEU A 519 -29.59 15.82 21.93
C LEU A 519 -29.70 14.52 22.75
N ALA A 520 -28.60 13.80 22.89
CA ALA A 520 -28.57 12.52 23.61
C ALA A 520 -28.94 12.67 25.10
N PHE A 521 -28.62 13.81 25.71
CA PHE A 521 -29.04 14.16 27.07
C PHE A 521 -30.45 14.79 27.13
N GLY A 522 -31.16 14.89 26.01
CA GLY A 522 -32.51 15.47 25.94
C GLY A 522 -32.55 16.91 26.45
N ARG A 523 -31.57 17.73 26.07
CA ARG A 523 -31.49 19.13 26.49
C ARG A 523 -31.92 20.06 25.37
N PRO A 524 -32.65 21.14 25.68
CA PRO A 524 -32.90 22.20 24.71
C PRO A 524 -31.58 22.76 24.20
N ILE A 525 -31.49 22.97 22.89
CA ILE A 525 -30.26 23.42 22.20
C ILE A 525 -30.50 24.81 21.62
N VAL A 526 -29.56 25.70 21.87
CA VAL A 526 -29.43 26.99 21.21
C VAL A 526 -28.17 26.96 20.37
N ALA A 527 -28.28 26.91 19.08
CA ALA A 527 -27.15 26.76 18.19
C ALA A 527 -27.10 27.88 17.14
N ARG A 528 -25.86 28.30 16.81
CA ARG A 528 -25.67 29.17 15.65
C ARG A 528 -26.05 28.42 14.38
N ARG A 529 -26.80 29.10 13.48
CA ARG A 529 -27.12 28.56 12.15
C ARG A 529 -25.87 28.58 11.29
N ILE A 530 -25.26 27.39 11.11
CA ILE A 530 -24.11 27.16 10.26
C ILE A 530 -24.34 25.88 9.43
N PRO A 531 -23.68 25.70 8.28
CA PRO A 531 -23.90 24.54 7.39
C PRO A 531 -23.81 23.20 8.11
N ALA A 532 -22.85 23.04 9.03
CA ALA A 532 -22.70 21.79 9.79
C ALA A 532 -23.92 21.50 10.68
N THR A 533 -24.48 22.52 11.36
CA THR A 533 -25.70 22.38 12.19
C THR A 533 -26.90 22.01 11.33
N GLU A 534 -27.05 22.66 10.15
CA GLU A 534 -28.14 22.38 9.23
C GLU A 534 -28.04 20.96 8.65
N GLU A 535 -26.82 20.48 8.35
CA GLU A 535 -26.61 19.12 7.86
C GLU A 535 -26.98 18.06 8.91
N ILE A 536 -26.62 18.28 10.18
CA ILE A 536 -27.06 17.40 11.27
C ILE A 536 -28.58 17.38 11.36
N LEU A 537 -29.21 18.54 11.41
CA LEU A 537 -30.68 18.63 11.51
C LEU A 537 -31.39 17.96 10.34
N ALA A 538 -30.89 18.12 9.12
CA ALA A 538 -31.39 17.42 7.94
C ALA A 538 -31.26 15.90 7.98
N SER A 539 -30.38 15.36 8.81
CA SER A 539 -30.16 13.93 8.98
C SER A 539 -31.00 13.30 10.11
N LEU A 540 -31.72 14.12 10.86
CA LEU A 540 -32.56 13.73 11.98
C LEU A 540 -34.04 13.97 11.65
N ASP A 541 -34.92 13.06 12.07
CA ASP A 541 -36.35 13.21 11.95
C ASP A 541 -36.89 13.89 13.21
N ASP A 542 -37.77 14.89 13.04
CA ASP A 542 -38.56 15.59 14.07
C ASP A 542 -37.82 15.89 15.38
N VAL A 543 -36.81 16.78 15.30
CA VAL A 543 -36.04 17.22 16.48
C VAL A 543 -36.72 18.38 17.16
N GLU A 544 -37.33 18.13 18.30
CA GLU A 544 -37.90 19.18 19.17
C GLU A 544 -36.80 19.84 20.02
N GLY A 545 -37.05 21.12 20.40
CA GLY A 545 -36.19 21.83 21.37
C GLY A 545 -34.88 22.37 20.81
N VAL A 546 -34.78 22.51 19.49
CA VAL A 546 -33.60 23.15 18.86
C VAL A 546 -34.00 24.56 18.36
N PHE A 547 -33.26 25.54 18.84
CA PHE A 547 -33.47 26.97 18.54
C PHE A 547 -32.23 27.50 17.84
N LEU A 548 -32.36 27.85 16.56
CA LEU A 548 -31.25 28.39 15.78
C LEU A 548 -31.22 29.92 15.86
N PHE A 549 -30.01 30.49 15.94
CA PHE A 549 -29.79 31.93 15.86
C PHE A 549 -28.75 32.29 14.80
N ASP A 550 -28.97 33.38 14.07
CA ASP A 550 -28.08 33.86 13.01
C ASP A 550 -27.05 34.87 13.55
N HIS A 551 -27.46 35.71 14.49
CA HIS A 551 -26.62 36.74 15.10
C HIS A 551 -26.98 36.92 16.59
N ASN A 552 -26.12 37.62 17.33
CA ASN A 552 -26.25 37.76 18.80
C ASN A 552 -27.56 38.45 19.23
N GLY A 553 -28.24 39.21 18.35
CA GLY A 553 -29.53 39.77 18.63
C GLY A 553 -30.64 38.74 18.82
N HIS A 554 -30.64 37.66 18.00
CA HIS A 554 -31.56 36.55 18.13
C HIS A 554 -31.16 35.52 19.20
N LEU A 555 -29.92 35.56 19.70
CA LEU A 555 -29.40 34.61 20.70
C LEU A 555 -30.26 34.64 21.99
N LEU A 556 -30.61 35.82 22.48
CA LEU A 556 -31.30 35.96 23.76
C LEU A 556 -32.74 35.48 23.67
N GLU A 557 -33.43 35.71 22.52
CA GLU A 557 -34.76 35.18 22.25
C GLU A 557 -34.74 33.65 22.19
N ALA A 558 -33.75 33.06 21.46
CA ALA A 558 -33.55 31.63 21.38
C ALA A 558 -33.28 31.02 22.76
N CYS A 559 -32.46 31.70 23.60
CA CYS A 559 -32.22 31.27 24.99
C CYS A 559 -33.48 31.32 25.86
N ALA A 560 -34.27 32.37 25.76
CA ALA A 560 -35.51 32.47 26.51
C ALA A 560 -36.47 31.33 26.16
N LEU A 561 -36.69 31.08 24.87
CA LEU A 561 -37.52 29.96 24.39
C LEU A 561 -37.00 28.60 24.85
N ALA A 562 -35.70 28.39 24.77
CA ALA A 562 -35.07 27.14 25.21
C ALA A 562 -35.25 26.89 26.71
N LEU A 563 -35.17 27.94 27.54
CA LEU A 563 -35.37 27.86 28.99
C LEU A 563 -36.79 27.56 29.45
N GLU A 564 -37.78 27.88 28.61
CA GLU A 564 -39.22 27.59 28.82
C GLU A 564 -39.60 26.21 28.26
N THR A 565 -38.77 25.63 27.43
CA THR A 565 -39.06 24.37 26.74
C THR A 565 -38.67 23.17 27.57
N SER A 566 -39.58 22.23 27.73
CA SER A 566 -39.27 20.86 28.23
C SER A 566 -39.20 19.92 27.03
N VAL A 567 -38.02 19.37 26.74
CA VAL A 567 -37.85 18.39 25.68
C VAL A 567 -38.33 17.03 26.16
N SER A 568 -39.34 16.47 25.47
CA SER A 568 -39.60 15.05 25.65
C SER A 568 -38.47 14.27 24.98
N ARG A 569 -38.02 13.19 25.64
CA ARG A 569 -36.93 12.33 25.14
C ARG A 569 -37.07 12.07 23.63
N ALA A 570 -36.04 12.40 22.87
CA ALA A 570 -35.90 11.85 21.53
C ALA A 570 -35.89 10.31 21.61
N ARG A 571 -36.97 9.69 21.16
CA ARG A 571 -37.14 8.22 21.21
C ARG A 571 -36.54 7.52 20.00
N ASP A 572 -35.96 8.28 19.09
CA ASP A 572 -35.51 7.73 17.82
C ASP A 572 -34.05 7.30 17.87
N ASP A 573 -33.81 6.00 17.83
CA ASP A 573 -32.52 5.37 17.73
C ASP A 573 -32.16 5.05 16.26
N ARG A 574 -32.84 5.72 15.30
CA ARG A 574 -32.50 5.71 13.89
C ARG A 574 -31.23 6.52 13.66
N GLY A 575 -30.61 6.34 12.52
CA GLY A 575 -29.35 6.97 12.20
C GLY A 575 -28.15 6.02 12.35
N THR A 576 -26.98 6.50 12.02
CA THR A 576 -25.71 5.73 12.05
C THR A 576 -25.16 5.64 13.47
N SER A 577 -24.54 4.50 13.80
CA SER A 577 -23.80 4.29 15.03
C SER A 577 -22.28 4.35 14.76
N TRP A 578 -21.47 4.34 15.82
CA TRP A 578 -20.03 4.16 15.70
C TRP A 578 -19.66 2.82 15.07
N ASP A 579 -20.48 1.79 15.25
CA ASP A 579 -20.28 0.48 14.63
C ASP A 579 -20.51 0.55 13.12
N ASP A 580 -21.58 1.21 12.66
CA ASP A 580 -21.85 1.43 11.23
C ASP A 580 -20.74 2.26 10.57
N TRP A 581 -20.24 3.28 11.30
CA TRP A 581 -19.15 4.12 10.84
C TRP A 581 -17.84 3.35 10.71
N GLY A 582 -17.50 2.53 11.71
CA GLY A 582 -16.32 1.67 11.70
C GLY A 582 -16.37 0.61 10.60
N ASP A 583 -17.55 0.01 10.35
CA ASP A 583 -17.75 -0.94 9.26
C ASP A 583 -17.56 -0.25 7.89
N GLY A 584 -18.15 0.94 7.68
CA GLY A 584 -17.99 1.71 6.46
C GLY A 584 -16.56 2.14 6.21
N LEU A 585 -15.84 2.59 7.24
CA LEU A 585 -14.41 2.91 7.14
C LEU A 585 -13.58 1.67 6.75
N THR A 586 -13.91 0.51 7.32
CA THR A 586 -13.24 -0.74 6.98
C THR A 586 -13.41 -1.08 5.50
N GLU A 587 -14.63 -1.03 4.98
CA GLU A 587 -14.89 -1.30 3.55
C GLU A 587 -14.16 -0.31 2.65
N PHE A 588 -14.18 0.97 2.99
CA PHE A 588 -13.44 1.99 2.27
C PHE A 588 -11.95 1.68 2.24
N CYS A 589 -11.32 1.44 3.40
CA CYS A 589 -9.91 1.13 3.51
C CYS A 589 -9.51 -0.14 2.72
N LEU A 590 -10.32 -1.20 2.84
CA LEU A 590 -10.06 -2.45 2.11
C LEU A 590 -10.22 -2.28 0.60
N SER A 591 -11.16 -1.45 0.13
CA SER A 591 -11.33 -1.15 -1.30
C SER A 591 -10.06 -0.54 -1.93
N LEU A 592 -9.32 0.24 -1.16
CA LEU A 592 -8.07 0.84 -1.62
C LEU A 592 -6.97 -0.19 -1.90
N THR A 593 -7.00 -1.34 -1.21
CA THR A 593 -5.99 -2.41 -1.39
C THR A 593 -6.14 -3.15 -2.72
N THR A 594 -7.27 -3.02 -3.40
CA THR A 594 -7.55 -3.70 -4.68
C THR A 594 -7.17 -2.87 -5.91
N ARG A 595 -6.69 -1.64 -5.72
CA ARG A 595 -6.35 -0.74 -6.83
C ARG A 595 -5.05 -1.18 -7.52
N ASN A 596 -4.99 -0.98 -8.82
CA ASN A 596 -3.82 -1.33 -9.63
C ASN A 596 -2.73 -0.23 -9.65
N ASP A 597 -3.02 0.95 -9.11
CA ASP A 597 -2.12 2.12 -9.12
C ASP A 597 -1.40 2.37 -7.78
N ILE A 598 -1.48 1.42 -6.82
CA ILE A 598 -0.92 1.57 -5.47
C ILE A 598 0.57 1.90 -5.53
N PHE A 599 1.37 1.11 -6.25
CA PHE A 599 2.81 1.31 -6.34
C PHE A 599 3.17 2.66 -6.96
N LYS A 600 2.52 3.02 -8.08
CA LYS A 600 2.73 4.31 -8.77
C LYS A 600 2.43 5.49 -7.84
N ARG A 601 1.30 5.43 -7.12
CA ARG A 601 0.93 6.45 -6.13
C ARG A 601 1.92 6.52 -4.99
N LEU A 602 2.38 5.37 -4.50
CA LEU A 602 3.35 5.29 -3.42
C LEU A 602 4.69 5.95 -3.80
N VAL A 603 5.24 5.64 -4.97
CA VAL A 603 6.45 6.30 -5.50
C VAL A 603 6.24 7.80 -5.65
N GLY A 604 5.11 8.23 -6.21
CA GLY A 604 4.76 9.65 -6.36
C GLY A 604 4.68 10.38 -5.03
N ARG A 605 4.04 9.76 -4.02
CA ARG A 605 3.92 10.31 -2.67
C ARG A 605 5.28 10.45 -1.98
N ILE A 606 6.14 9.43 -2.02
CA ILE A 606 7.49 9.49 -1.44
C ILE A 606 8.30 10.61 -2.10
N THR A 607 8.24 10.73 -3.42
CA THR A 607 8.93 11.79 -4.16
C THR A 607 8.43 13.19 -3.77
N ALA A 608 7.11 13.35 -3.64
CA ALA A 608 6.50 14.62 -3.24
C ALA A 608 6.83 14.97 -1.78
N GLY A 609 6.81 13.99 -0.87
CA GLY A 609 7.19 14.18 0.53
C GLY A 609 8.66 14.62 0.68
N GLU A 610 9.57 14.08 -0.14
CA GLU A 610 10.97 14.55 -0.18
C GLU A 610 11.08 16.02 -0.61
N ARG A 611 10.31 16.44 -1.61
CA ARG A 611 10.25 17.85 -2.04
C ARG A 611 9.71 18.75 -0.92
N LEU A 612 8.63 18.31 -0.27
CA LEU A 612 8.03 19.04 0.86
C LEU A 612 9.02 19.23 2.02
N ARG A 613 9.80 18.18 2.35
CA ARG A 613 10.85 18.24 3.39
C ARG A 613 12.00 19.18 3.00
N ARG A 614 12.45 19.17 1.76
CA ARG A 614 13.48 20.09 1.23
C ARG A 614 12.99 21.53 1.31
N ALA A 615 11.78 21.81 0.83
CA ALA A 615 11.17 23.12 0.92
C ALA A 615 11.02 23.60 2.38
N ALA A 616 10.72 22.68 3.32
CA ALA A 616 10.63 23.01 4.74
C ALA A 616 11.99 23.41 5.37
N ARG A 617 13.10 22.87 4.83
CA ARG A 617 14.46 23.19 5.26
C ARG A 617 15.04 24.44 4.58
N GLY A 618 14.36 24.99 3.59
CA GLY A 618 14.88 26.10 2.77
C GLY A 618 15.93 25.67 1.74
N ASP A 619 16.05 24.35 1.47
CA ASP A 619 16.94 23.84 0.45
C ASP A 619 16.39 24.26 -0.93
N GLU A 620 17.16 24.96 -1.74
CA GLU A 620 16.79 25.24 -3.14
C GLU A 620 16.53 23.93 -3.86
N LEU A 621 15.44 23.89 -4.65
CA LEU A 621 15.11 22.77 -5.52
C LEU A 621 16.16 22.68 -6.64
N ALA A 622 17.32 22.08 -6.35
CA ALA A 622 18.16 21.57 -7.41
C ALA A 622 17.32 20.51 -8.16
N GLU A 623 17.06 20.76 -9.43
CA GLU A 623 16.47 19.73 -10.31
C GLU A 623 17.32 18.47 -10.14
N ASP A 624 16.68 17.34 -9.81
CA ASP A 624 17.37 16.06 -9.71
C ASP A 624 17.85 15.69 -11.13
N PRO A 625 19.16 15.81 -11.46
CA PRO A 625 19.65 15.55 -12.80
C PRO A 625 19.56 14.08 -13.20
N TYR A 626 19.03 13.23 -12.31
CA TYR A 626 18.94 11.78 -12.48
C TYR A 626 17.56 11.23 -12.17
N SER A 627 16.49 11.96 -12.53
CA SER A 627 15.19 11.32 -12.60
C SER A 627 15.30 10.15 -13.57
N MET A 628 15.22 8.91 -13.04
CA MET A 628 15.17 7.71 -13.88
C MET A 628 14.11 7.90 -14.95
N PRO A 629 14.36 7.54 -16.22
CA PRO A 629 13.36 7.65 -17.27
C PRO A 629 12.10 6.92 -16.83
N ARG A 630 10.99 7.64 -16.75
CA ARG A 630 9.70 7.05 -16.42
C ARG A 630 9.23 6.27 -17.63
N CYS A 631 9.06 4.96 -17.51
CA CYS A 631 8.27 4.18 -18.45
C CYS A 631 6.79 4.48 -18.22
N ASP A 632 6.34 5.63 -18.64
CA ASP A 632 4.92 5.98 -18.70
C ASP A 632 4.35 5.47 -20.04
N ALA A 633 4.22 4.16 -20.19
CA ALA A 633 3.31 3.64 -21.21
C ALA A 633 1.87 3.90 -20.72
N PRO A 634 1.05 4.66 -21.47
CA PRO A 634 -0.32 4.93 -21.06
C PRO A 634 -1.09 3.62 -20.97
N ALA A 635 -1.79 3.41 -19.83
CA ALA A 635 -2.69 2.28 -19.67
C ALA A 635 -3.76 2.32 -20.78
N PRO A 636 -3.93 1.24 -21.56
CA PRO A 636 -4.92 1.21 -22.62
C PRO A 636 -6.33 1.35 -22.01
N LYS A 637 -7.15 2.21 -22.62
CA LYS A 637 -8.55 2.42 -22.22
C LYS A 637 -9.34 1.12 -22.42
N MET A 638 -10.02 0.67 -21.37
CA MET A 638 -10.92 -0.48 -21.40
C MET A 638 -12.09 -0.27 -22.36
N PRO A 639 -12.41 -1.19 -23.26
CA PRO A 639 -13.72 -1.25 -23.87
C PRO A 639 -14.74 -1.75 -22.84
N SER A 640 -15.84 -1.02 -22.71
CA SER A 640 -16.97 -1.40 -21.87
C SER A 640 -17.66 -2.67 -22.43
N SER A 641 -17.88 -3.65 -21.53
CA SER A 641 -18.74 -4.83 -21.72
C SER A 641 -18.31 -5.88 -22.78
N ALA A 642 -17.37 -6.75 -22.43
CA ALA A 642 -17.35 -8.09 -23.01
C ALA A 642 -18.09 -9.05 -22.06
N LYS A 643 -19.16 -9.69 -22.55
CA LYS A 643 -19.82 -10.81 -21.87
C LYS A 643 -18.80 -11.93 -21.64
N ALA A 644 -18.82 -12.55 -20.46
CA ALA A 644 -17.97 -13.71 -20.17
C ALA A 644 -18.20 -14.78 -21.25
N VAL A 645 -17.14 -15.12 -21.96
CA VAL A 645 -17.14 -16.14 -23.02
C VAL A 645 -16.81 -17.47 -22.36
N ASP A 646 -17.52 -18.55 -22.69
CA ASP A 646 -17.23 -19.89 -22.18
C ASP A 646 -16.02 -20.53 -22.89
N LEU A 647 -15.53 -21.65 -22.36
CA LEU A 647 -14.36 -22.34 -22.90
C LEU A 647 -14.58 -22.79 -24.37
N ASP A 648 -15.76 -23.33 -24.70
CA ASP A 648 -16.04 -23.86 -26.01
C ASP A 648 -16.05 -22.73 -27.05
N CYS A 649 -16.60 -21.59 -26.73
CA CYS A 649 -16.54 -20.37 -27.54
C CYS A 649 -15.12 -19.85 -27.73
N LEU A 650 -14.28 -19.83 -26.67
CA LEU A 650 -12.87 -19.43 -26.80
C LEU A 650 -12.10 -20.37 -27.73
N LEU A 651 -12.26 -21.68 -27.56
CA LEU A 651 -11.56 -22.67 -28.40
C LEU A 651 -11.98 -22.63 -29.88
N ALA A 652 -13.20 -22.17 -30.17
CA ALA A 652 -13.69 -21.99 -31.53
C ALA A 652 -13.10 -20.75 -32.24
N MET A 653 -12.53 -19.77 -31.50
CA MET A 653 -11.91 -18.58 -32.08
C MET A 653 -10.52 -18.89 -32.62
N GLU A 654 -10.08 -18.15 -33.64
CA GLU A 654 -8.75 -18.33 -34.25
C GLU A 654 -7.89 -17.06 -34.14
N GLY A 655 -6.57 -17.25 -34.15
CA GLY A 655 -5.59 -16.21 -34.28
C GLY A 655 -5.78 -15.06 -33.27
N ARG A 656 -5.80 -13.83 -33.77
CA ARG A 656 -5.90 -12.60 -32.98
C ARG A 656 -7.16 -12.57 -32.11
N ALA A 657 -8.31 -12.99 -32.65
CA ALA A 657 -9.58 -13.00 -31.90
C ALA A 657 -9.52 -13.92 -30.67
N PHE A 658 -8.90 -15.09 -30.79
CA PHE A 658 -8.67 -15.99 -29.66
C PHE A 658 -7.85 -15.32 -28.56
N VAL A 659 -6.72 -14.71 -28.90
CA VAL A 659 -5.82 -14.09 -27.93
C VAL A 659 -6.49 -12.91 -27.22
N GLU A 660 -7.15 -12.03 -27.96
CA GLU A 660 -7.85 -10.87 -27.40
C GLU A 660 -8.96 -11.29 -26.42
N HIS A 661 -9.76 -12.29 -26.77
CA HIS A 661 -10.83 -12.78 -25.90
C HIS A 661 -10.32 -13.60 -24.72
N ALA A 662 -9.22 -14.33 -24.87
CA ALA A 662 -8.58 -15.04 -23.76
C ALA A 662 -8.06 -14.06 -22.70
N TYR A 663 -7.40 -12.97 -23.11
CA TYR A 663 -6.96 -11.91 -22.22
C TYR A 663 -8.15 -11.19 -21.54
N ALA A 664 -9.18 -10.81 -22.33
CA ALA A 664 -10.37 -10.18 -21.79
C ALA A 664 -11.09 -11.07 -20.76
N THR A 665 -11.15 -12.37 -21.01
CA THR A 665 -11.83 -13.35 -20.15
C THR A 665 -11.04 -13.66 -18.89
N LEU A 666 -9.75 -14.01 -19.01
CA LEU A 666 -8.94 -14.52 -17.91
C LEU A 666 -8.21 -13.40 -17.14
N LEU A 667 -7.72 -12.37 -17.84
CA LEU A 667 -6.96 -11.27 -17.25
C LEU A 667 -7.80 -9.99 -17.05
N ARG A 668 -9.01 -9.95 -17.61
CA ARG A 668 -9.94 -8.80 -17.56
C ARG A 668 -9.30 -7.50 -18.02
N ARG A 669 -8.47 -7.58 -19.04
CA ARG A 669 -7.86 -6.45 -19.73
C ARG A 669 -7.65 -6.75 -21.22
N PRO A 670 -7.47 -5.72 -22.08
CA PRO A 670 -7.03 -5.94 -23.45
C PRO A 670 -5.62 -6.54 -23.46
N VAL A 671 -5.32 -7.32 -24.49
CA VAL A 671 -3.97 -7.79 -24.75
C VAL A 671 -3.09 -6.61 -25.18
N ASP A 672 -1.88 -6.52 -24.64
CA ASP A 672 -0.85 -5.60 -25.13
C ASP A 672 -0.20 -6.15 -26.41
N GLU A 673 0.49 -5.29 -27.19
CA GLU A 673 1.06 -5.68 -28.47
C GLU A 673 2.10 -6.81 -28.32
N GLY A 674 2.92 -6.78 -27.26
CA GLY A 674 3.91 -7.83 -26.98
C GLY A 674 3.26 -9.17 -26.64
N GLY A 675 2.23 -9.14 -25.79
CA GLY A 675 1.42 -10.32 -25.48
C GLY A 675 0.72 -10.88 -26.71
N LEU A 676 0.14 -10.01 -27.53
CA LEU A 676 -0.52 -10.41 -28.77
C LEU A 676 0.45 -11.14 -29.71
N GLN A 677 1.60 -10.56 -29.99
CA GLN A 677 2.62 -11.17 -30.86
C GLN A 677 3.12 -12.51 -30.30
N THR A 678 3.36 -12.57 -29.01
CA THR A 678 3.82 -13.79 -28.33
C THR A 678 2.83 -14.93 -28.49
N TYR A 679 1.55 -14.70 -28.16
CA TYR A 679 0.54 -15.75 -28.22
C TYR A 679 0.13 -16.11 -29.66
N LEU A 680 0.15 -15.15 -30.60
CA LEU A 680 -0.02 -15.44 -32.03
C LEU A 680 1.10 -16.33 -32.56
N SER A 681 2.35 -16.05 -32.21
CA SER A 681 3.48 -16.89 -32.60
C SER A 681 3.37 -18.30 -32.03
N GLN A 682 2.93 -18.45 -30.78
CA GLN A 682 2.69 -19.77 -30.18
C GLN A 682 1.57 -20.56 -30.89
N LEU A 683 0.48 -19.90 -31.27
CA LEU A 683 -0.57 -20.52 -32.08
C LEU A 683 -0.07 -20.96 -33.43
N GLN A 684 0.74 -20.13 -34.11
CA GLN A 684 1.34 -20.49 -35.42
C GLN A 684 2.30 -21.67 -35.33
N MET A 685 2.99 -21.84 -34.20
CA MET A 685 3.85 -22.99 -33.90
C MET A 685 3.07 -24.26 -33.48
N GLY A 686 1.76 -24.18 -33.42
CA GLY A 686 0.91 -25.35 -33.09
C GLY A 686 0.79 -25.60 -31.58
N VAL A 687 1.07 -24.63 -30.73
CA VAL A 687 0.77 -24.75 -29.30
C VAL A 687 -0.73 -24.84 -29.10
N ASP A 688 -1.16 -25.80 -28.31
CA ASP A 688 -2.59 -26.07 -28.09
C ASP A 688 -3.26 -24.91 -27.35
N LYS A 689 -4.45 -24.49 -27.80
CA LYS A 689 -5.22 -23.40 -27.20
C LYS A 689 -5.53 -23.63 -25.71
N VAL A 690 -5.72 -24.88 -25.30
CA VAL A 690 -5.95 -25.24 -23.88
C VAL A 690 -4.72 -24.97 -23.05
N ASP A 691 -3.51 -25.28 -23.58
CA ASP A 691 -2.24 -24.94 -22.89
C ASP A 691 -2.05 -23.43 -22.75
N LEU A 692 -2.40 -22.67 -23.80
CA LEU A 692 -2.32 -21.21 -23.77
C LEU A 692 -3.29 -20.61 -22.75
N LEU A 693 -4.53 -21.11 -22.69
CA LEU A 693 -5.50 -20.68 -21.68
C LEU A 693 -5.06 -21.07 -20.26
N ALA A 694 -4.50 -22.26 -20.09
CA ALA A 694 -3.96 -22.70 -18.79
C ALA A 694 -2.76 -21.86 -18.36
N SER A 695 -1.88 -21.52 -19.29
CA SER A 695 -0.73 -20.62 -19.04
C SER A 695 -1.22 -19.23 -18.62
N LEU A 696 -2.17 -18.64 -19.34
CA LEU A 696 -2.77 -17.35 -18.97
C LEU A 696 -3.45 -17.40 -17.60
N ALA A 697 -4.26 -18.42 -17.32
CA ALA A 697 -4.95 -18.59 -16.06
C ALA A 697 -3.98 -18.82 -14.89
N SER A 698 -2.88 -19.53 -15.13
CA SER A 698 -1.84 -19.82 -14.13
C SER A 698 -0.74 -18.76 -14.04
N SER A 699 -0.73 -17.76 -14.94
CA SER A 699 0.18 -16.63 -14.87
C SER A 699 0.00 -15.86 -13.55
N PRO A 700 0.99 -15.10 -13.08
CA PRO A 700 0.84 -14.26 -11.88
C PRO A 700 -0.41 -13.37 -11.96
N GLU A 701 -0.66 -12.75 -13.09
CA GLU A 701 -1.83 -11.92 -13.31
C GLU A 701 -3.13 -12.73 -13.33
N GLY A 702 -3.16 -13.88 -14.02
CA GLY A 702 -4.33 -14.74 -14.07
C GLY A 702 -4.75 -15.29 -12.71
N ARG A 703 -3.79 -15.69 -11.90
CA ARG A 703 -4.03 -16.13 -10.50
C ARG A 703 -4.60 -15.01 -9.63
N LEU A 704 -4.14 -13.78 -9.84
CA LEU A 704 -4.65 -12.61 -9.15
C LEU A 704 -6.08 -12.28 -9.53
N ARG A 705 -6.42 -12.41 -10.81
CA ARG A 705 -7.79 -12.20 -11.28
C ARG A 705 -8.73 -13.30 -10.81
N ASN A 706 -8.20 -14.46 -10.49
CA ASN A 706 -8.92 -15.64 -9.99
C ASN A 706 -10.19 -15.96 -10.80
N VAL A 707 -10.12 -15.76 -12.10
CA VAL A 707 -11.25 -16.03 -13.00
C VAL A 707 -11.28 -17.53 -13.26
N LYS A 708 -12.30 -18.20 -12.76
CA LYS A 708 -12.55 -19.61 -13.07
C LYS A 708 -13.21 -19.71 -14.43
N LEU A 709 -12.51 -20.28 -15.40
CA LEU A 709 -13.08 -20.66 -16.68
C LEU A 709 -13.62 -22.11 -16.55
N PRO A 710 -14.94 -22.31 -16.51
CA PRO A 710 -15.52 -23.66 -16.35
C PRO A 710 -14.96 -24.63 -17.36
N LYS A 711 -14.73 -25.90 -16.97
CA LYS A 711 -14.17 -27.00 -17.76
C LYS A 711 -12.68 -26.87 -18.17
N LEU A 712 -11.99 -25.75 -17.91
CA LEU A 712 -10.58 -25.60 -18.29
C LEU A 712 -9.69 -26.66 -17.62
N ASP A 713 -9.86 -26.88 -16.33
CA ASP A 713 -9.07 -27.88 -15.58
C ASP A 713 -9.29 -29.31 -16.13
N GLN A 714 -10.52 -29.64 -16.58
CA GLN A 714 -10.84 -30.91 -17.21
C GLN A 714 -10.16 -31.03 -18.56
N ALA A 715 -10.20 -30.00 -19.40
CA ALA A 715 -9.55 -29.94 -20.68
C ALA A 715 -8.02 -30.12 -20.57
N VAL A 716 -7.40 -29.43 -19.60
CA VAL A 716 -5.96 -29.57 -19.28
C VAL A 716 -5.62 -31.00 -18.85
N ALA A 717 -6.44 -31.61 -17.98
CA ALA A 717 -6.24 -32.99 -17.54
C ALA A 717 -6.35 -33.99 -18.70
N GLN A 718 -7.30 -33.79 -19.61
CA GLN A 718 -7.45 -34.61 -20.82
C GLN A 718 -6.27 -34.47 -21.77
N LEU A 719 -5.80 -33.25 -22.00
CA LEU A 719 -4.64 -32.95 -22.83
C LEU A 719 -3.36 -33.58 -22.26
N ARG A 720 -3.14 -33.49 -20.97
CA ARG A 720 -2.02 -34.15 -20.26
C ARG A 720 -2.10 -35.67 -20.38
N LYS A 721 -3.30 -36.23 -20.24
CA LYS A 721 -3.52 -37.69 -20.38
C LYS A 721 -3.24 -38.18 -21.80
N ALA A 722 -3.59 -37.41 -22.81
CA ALA A 722 -3.28 -37.70 -24.22
C ALA A 722 -1.77 -37.65 -24.53
N ARG A 723 -1.02 -36.79 -23.83
CA ARG A 723 0.44 -36.66 -23.99
C ARG A 723 1.26 -37.63 -23.11
N LEU A 724 0.65 -38.26 -22.10
CA LEU A 724 1.32 -39.22 -21.21
C LEU A 724 2.03 -40.39 -21.95
N PRO A 725 1.50 -40.94 -23.07
CA PRO A 725 2.21 -41.97 -23.81
C PRO A 725 3.48 -41.48 -24.51
N LEU A 726 3.51 -40.22 -24.96
CA LEU A 726 4.71 -39.57 -25.51
C LEU A 726 5.76 -39.31 -24.46
N LEU A 727 5.35 -38.71 -23.30
CA LEU A 727 6.21 -38.46 -22.18
C LEU A 727 6.75 -39.76 -21.55
N LYS A 728 5.93 -40.82 -21.44
CA LYS A 728 6.40 -42.14 -21.02
C LYS A 728 7.44 -42.75 -21.96
N ARG A 729 7.38 -42.49 -23.28
CA ARG A 729 8.44 -42.88 -24.20
C ARG A 729 9.73 -42.10 -24.03
N ILE A 730 9.64 -40.82 -23.63
CA ILE A 730 10.78 -39.95 -23.37
C ILE A 730 11.40 -40.28 -22.00
N PHE A 731 10.61 -40.67 -21.00
CA PHE A 731 11.05 -40.94 -19.63
C PHE A 731 11.23 -42.45 -19.32
N ALA A 732 10.92 -43.33 -20.25
CA ALA A 732 11.10 -44.80 -20.13
C ALA A 732 12.22 -45.34 -21.04
N ALA A 733 12.90 -44.50 -21.78
CA ALA A 733 14.17 -44.69 -22.41
C ALA A 733 15.25 -43.97 -21.59
#